data_a80673825183e93211a1dde0f77154c4
#
_entry.id   a80673825183e93211a1dde0f77154c4
#
_cell.length_a   1.000
_cell.length_b   1.000
_cell.length_c   1.000
_cell.angle_alpha   90.00
_cell.angle_beta   90.00
_cell.angle_gamma   90.00
#
_symmetry.space_group_name_H-M   'P 1'
#
loop_
_entity.id
_entity.type
_entity.pdbx_description
1 polymer ?
#
loop_
_entity_poly.entity_id
_entity_poly.type
_entity_poly.pdbx_seq_one_letter_code
_entity_poly.pdbx_strand_id
1 'polypeptide(L)'
;SNCTDSGTDFQTYEYYNGGGDLNQNAGNNSPLQYVCASSAYARDATGDGIQIAVVDTGINASHSEIDDNMVSALSGSDTINDDDNPVDDEGHGSHVAGIIASERSGAASSGSTHGVAYEADIYAIKIFNSSGNTTNAAKAAGYALIEATAAIDIINNSWGTDADCTSESNCRSTIGTAFFDNWEDVSQLSTPKISVWAAGNEGDAEPSAQCQTMLYNTDISAVSVCVVAVSTSENGDDNSQGKGKIATFSDKCGSVAAFCIAAPGDDIWSLSHSGSSHTIKSGTSMAAPMVSGGLALIMQEFSSLTPAQVVSRLLSTASDDSEYSQSSIYGHGMMNLNAATTAVANLQTINGSNLLDDPNTSYKDLVNNSFTSSAAFSNAINSALEGKVMEVYDSFDRANFEVNINDFFSSSSYVSQNTIENHMARLVPKNKQKVKHKNLYGNFSFKVDENFIQSTLFQSAGDFLTLGYNQSTNSFENAADPLSGFFNDNAFGNKYLVNPYFYTGSGQDYFMSFNGNDTYGFDTFINGNTSDLGLAFNFNPLSSTNGDKKYAGDLQIVLGTNYEQNKFLNSSSTGVFSTGDMSNTNFTGLKYKKNITDGLTFVGSGFAGYTYIDKAKNSYISDSTPLLTSSFTVGLAKSKFIKENQT
;
A
#
# COMPACT_ATOMS: atom_id res chain seq x y z
N SER A 1 0.43 -23.39 -3.19
CA SER A 1 0.88 -22.11 -3.76
C SER A 1 0.18 -20.98 -3.03
N ASN A 2 0.96 -20.00 -2.55
CA ASN A 2 0.44 -18.81 -1.85
C ASN A 2 0.09 -17.68 -2.84
N CYS A 3 -0.29 -18.02 -4.07
CA CYS A 3 -0.79 -17.04 -5.02
C CYS A 3 -2.14 -16.54 -4.53
N THR A 4 -2.23 -15.26 -4.20
CA THR A 4 -3.52 -14.64 -3.89
C THR A 4 -4.30 -14.42 -5.19
N ASP A 5 -5.58 -14.78 -5.19
CA ASP A 5 -6.46 -14.81 -6.38
C ASP A 5 -6.84 -13.44 -6.96
N SER A 6 -6.04 -12.40 -6.75
CA SER A 6 -6.32 -11.06 -7.30
C SER A 6 -6.21 -10.98 -8.84
N GLY A 7 -5.66 -12.00 -9.48
CA GLY A 7 -5.42 -12.04 -10.92
C GLY A 7 -6.29 -13.03 -11.70
N THR A 8 -7.49 -13.37 -11.23
CA THR A 8 -8.36 -14.38 -11.88
C THR A 8 -8.73 -14.03 -13.32
N ASP A 9 -8.84 -12.75 -13.67
CA ASP A 9 -9.14 -12.30 -15.04
C ASP A 9 -8.00 -12.59 -16.03
N PHE A 10 -6.79 -12.82 -15.52
CA PHE A 10 -5.62 -13.20 -16.31
C PHE A 10 -5.42 -14.70 -16.42
N GLN A 11 -6.16 -15.51 -15.68
CA GLN A 11 -6.10 -16.96 -15.72
C GLN A 11 -6.91 -17.49 -16.90
N THR A 12 -6.46 -17.17 -18.11
CA THR A 12 -7.07 -17.57 -19.38
C THR A 12 -6.70 -19.01 -19.75
N TYR A 13 -7.25 -19.49 -20.85
CA TYR A 13 -6.91 -20.80 -21.40
C TYR A 13 -5.42 -20.91 -21.76
N GLU A 14 -4.87 -19.86 -22.35
CA GLU A 14 -3.45 -19.75 -22.68
C GLU A 14 -2.56 -19.85 -21.44
N TYR A 15 -2.97 -19.20 -20.35
CA TYR A 15 -2.30 -19.24 -19.06
C TYR A 15 -2.13 -20.67 -18.53
N TYR A 16 -3.13 -21.53 -18.72
CA TYR A 16 -3.09 -22.92 -18.26
C TYR A 16 -2.41 -23.87 -19.23
N ASN A 17 -2.31 -23.53 -20.51
CA ASN A 17 -1.72 -24.40 -21.52
C ASN A 17 -0.19 -24.51 -21.43
N GLY A 18 0.50 -23.52 -20.88
CA GLY A 18 1.96 -23.54 -20.74
C GLY A 18 2.53 -24.73 -19.94
N GLY A 19 1.72 -25.66 -19.48
CA GLY A 19 2.10 -26.86 -18.73
C GLY A 19 2.00 -28.19 -19.48
N GLY A 20 1.73 -28.19 -20.77
CA GLY A 20 1.75 -29.39 -21.59
C GLY A 20 0.58 -30.37 -21.41
N ASP A 21 -0.24 -30.23 -20.38
CA ASP A 21 -1.42 -31.09 -20.18
C ASP A 21 -2.65 -30.49 -20.86
N LEU A 22 -2.92 -30.97 -22.09
CA LEU A 22 -4.11 -30.62 -22.86
C LEU A 22 -5.43 -31.12 -22.24
N ASN A 23 -5.39 -31.81 -21.12
CA ASN A 23 -6.55 -32.26 -20.38
C ASN A 23 -7.03 -31.19 -19.38
N GLN A 24 -7.83 -30.32 -19.86
CA GLN A 24 -8.47 -29.12 -19.34
C GLN A 24 -9.16 -29.16 -17.95
N ASN A 25 -9.04 -30.21 -17.20
CA ASN A 25 -9.59 -30.33 -15.85
C ASN A 25 -8.54 -30.12 -14.75
N ALA A 26 -7.31 -29.85 -15.11
CA ALA A 26 -6.20 -29.71 -14.18
C ALA A 26 -5.85 -28.23 -13.94
N GLY A 27 -6.78 -27.46 -13.40
CA GLY A 27 -6.56 -26.06 -13.01
C GLY A 27 -5.45 -25.82 -11.96
N ASN A 28 -4.49 -26.73 -11.87
CA ASN A 28 -3.39 -26.66 -10.90
C ASN A 28 -2.01 -27.02 -11.47
N ASN A 29 -1.84 -27.16 -12.79
CA ASN A 29 -0.59 -27.63 -13.39
C ASN A 29 0.07 -26.63 -14.32
N SER A 30 -0.44 -25.41 -14.47
CA SER A 30 0.22 -24.39 -15.30
C SER A 30 1.53 -23.93 -14.69
N PRO A 31 2.64 -23.91 -15.43
CA PRO A 31 3.91 -23.31 -14.98
C PRO A 31 3.74 -21.87 -14.51
N LEU A 32 2.93 -21.06 -15.20
CA LEU A 32 2.64 -19.67 -14.84
C LEU A 32 1.92 -19.55 -13.48
N GLN A 33 1.09 -20.53 -13.14
CA GLN A 33 0.42 -20.56 -11.83
C GLN A 33 1.42 -20.90 -10.71
N TYR A 34 2.41 -21.76 -10.96
CA TYR A 34 3.44 -22.08 -9.98
C TYR A 34 4.24 -20.85 -9.55
N VAL A 35 4.51 -19.95 -10.48
CA VAL A 35 5.27 -18.72 -10.25
C VAL A 35 4.37 -17.51 -9.90
N CYS A 36 3.06 -17.71 -9.75
CA CYS A 36 2.09 -16.65 -9.44
C CYS A 36 2.06 -15.49 -10.47
N ALA A 37 2.23 -15.77 -11.74
CA ALA A 37 2.32 -14.75 -12.79
C ALA A 37 1.05 -13.88 -12.87
N SER A 38 -0.15 -14.47 -12.73
CA SER A 38 -1.43 -13.74 -12.77
C SER A 38 -1.53 -12.65 -11.70
N SER A 39 -0.87 -12.83 -10.56
CA SER A 39 -0.83 -11.82 -9.50
C SER A 39 0.00 -10.59 -9.88
N ALA A 40 1.06 -10.76 -10.66
CA ALA A 40 1.84 -9.66 -11.23
C ALA A 40 1.05 -8.94 -12.33
N TYR A 41 0.39 -9.69 -13.22
CA TYR A 41 -0.47 -9.12 -14.27
C TYR A 41 -1.61 -8.26 -13.72
N ALA A 42 -2.17 -8.62 -12.56
CA ALA A 42 -3.17 -7.82 -11.87
C ALA A 42 -2.65 -6.46 -11.37
N ARG A 43 -1.33 -6.23 -11.47
CA ARG A 43 -0.63 -4.97 -11.17
C ARG A 43 -0.08 -4.32 -12.44
N ASP A 44 -0.58 -4.74 -13.59
CA ASP A 44 -0.16 -4.28 -14.93
C ASP A 44 1.32 -4.59 -15.27
N ALA A 45 1.96 -5.52 -14.55
CA ALA A 45 3.29 -5.99 -14.84
C ALA A 45 3.23 -7.09 -15.91
N THR A 46 3.54 -6.76 -17.16
CA THR A 46 3.41 -7.61 -18.37
C THR A 46 4.73 -7.80 -19.10
N GLY A 47 5.77 -7.05 -18.74
CA GLY A 47 7.07 -6.98 -19.38
C GLY A 47 7.22 -5.83 -20.37
N ASP A 48 6.19 -5.00 -20.57
CA ASP A 48 6.23 -3.86 -21.50
C ASP A 48 7.42 -2.92 -21.22
N GLY A 49 8.14 -2.59 -22.28
CA GLY A 49 9.32 -1.73 -22.25
C GLY A 49 10.61 -2.40 -21.76
N ILE A 50 10.60 -3.70 -21.43
CA ILE A 50 11.78 -4.46 -21.01
C ILE A 50 12.32 -5.29 -22.18
N GLN A 51 13.63 -5.26 -22.39
CA GLN A 51 14.29 -5.87 -23.54
C GLN A 51 15.20 -7.03 -23.12
N ILE A 52 14.95 -8.20 -23.69
CA ILE A 52 15.59 -9.46 -23.31
C ILE A 52 16.35 -10.04 -24.48
N ALA A 53 17.65 -10.30 -24.31
CA ALA A 53 18.44 -11.07 -25.27
C ALA A 53 18.32 -12.57 -24.99
N VAL A 54 17.89 -13.34 -25.98
CA VAL A 54 17.91 -14.80 -25.97
C VAL A 54 19.17 -15.25 -26.71
N VAL A 55 20.14 -15.71 -25.93
CA VAL A 55 21.44 -16.20 -26.46
C VAL A 55 21.35 -17.72 -26.65
N ASP A 56 21.02 -18.17 -27.86
CA ASP A 56 20.60 -19.55 -28.11
C ASP A 56 20.85 -20.02 -29.57
N THR A 57 20.03 -20.93 -30.09
CA THR A 57 20.07 -21.47 -31.46
C THR A 57 19.49 -20.53 -32.52
N GLY A 58 19.01 -19.35 -32.13
CA GLY A 58 18.24 -18.43 -32.94
C GLY A 58 16.76 -18.43 -32.57
N ILE A 59 15.96 -17.68 -33.31
CA ILE A 59 14.50 -17.60 -33.07
C ILE A 59 13.75 -17.62 -34.40
N ASN A 60 12.62 -18.32 -34.47
CA ASN A 60 11.65 -18.19 -35.55
C ASN A 60 10.82 -16.90 -35.36
N ALA A 61 11.38 -15.77 -35.75
CA ALA A 61 10.78 -14.44 -35.60
C ALA A 61 9.47 -14.23 -36.40
N SER A 62 9.07 -15.23 -37.23
CA SER A 62 7.81 -15.19 -37.97
C SER A 62 6.70 -16.03 -37.34
N HIS A 63 6.91 -16.58 -36.16
CA HIS A 63 5.86 -17.30 -35.42
C HIS A 63 4.81 -16.32 -34.93
N SER A 64 3.53 -16.56 -35.24
CA SER A 64 2.42 -15.65 -35.00
C SER A 64 2.09 -15.36 -33.53
N GLU A 65 2.81 -15.92 -32.59
CA GLU A 65 2.66 -15.65 -31.16
C GLU A 65 3.92 -15.00 -30.56
N ILE A 66 4.81 -14.43 -31.39
CA ILE A 66 5.99 -13.70 -30.93
C ILE A 66 6.43 -12.60 -31.90
N ASP A 67 5.86 -12.55 -33.12
CA ASP A 67 6.34 -11.67 -34.18
C ASP A 67 6.23 -10.18 -33.85
N ASP A 68 5.22 -9.77 -33.08
CA ASP A 68 5.08 -8.38 -32.61
C ASP A 68 6.08 -8.02 -31.48
N ASN A 69 6.57 -9.01 -30.73
CA ASN A 69 7.57 -8.83 -29.67
C ASN A 69 9.02 -8.95 -30.14
N MET A 70 9.24 -9.27 -31.41
CA MET A 70 10.59 -9.40 -31.95
C MET A 70 11.21 -8.06 -32.35
N VAL A 71 12.33 -7.71 -31.74
CA VAL A 71 13.13 -6.58 -32.18
C VAL A 71 13.86 -6.93 -33.47
N SER A 72 14.05 -5.95 -34.35
CA SER A 72 14.83 -6.14 -35.57
C SER A 72 16.22 -6.74 -35.28
N ALA A 73 16.65 -7.71 -36.07
CA ALA A 73 17.94 -8.38 -35.89
C ALA A 73 19.09 -7.37 -35.85
N LEU A 74 19.99 -7.57 -34.89
CA LEU A 74 21.23 -6.78 -34.82
C LEU A 74 22.22 -7.25 -35.86
N SER A 75 23.03 -6.32 -36.33
CA SER A 75 24.13 -6.71 -37.26
C SER A 75 25.11 -7.62 -36.52
N GLY A 76 25.38 -8.80 -37.13
CA GLY A 76 26.21 -9.84 -36.53
C GLY A 76 25.53 -10.69 -35.47
N SER A 77 24.20 -10.69 -35.39
CA SER A 77 23.44 -11.45 -34.39
C SER A 77 23.42 -12.96 -34.62
N ASP A 78 23.77 -13.43 -35.84
CA ASP A 78 24.16 -14.83 -36.08
C ASP A 78 25.71 -14.93 -36.05
N THR A 79 26.23 -15.28 -34.87
CA THR A 79 27.69 -15.42 -34.68
C THR A 79 28.25 -16.74 -35.22
N ILE A 80 27.39 -17.63 -35.69
CA ILE A 80 27.77 -18.91 -36.32
C ILE A 80 28.05 -18.72 -37.79
N ASN A 81 27.23 -17.95 -38.51
CA ASN A 81 27.35 -17.68 -39.92
C ASN A 81 28.01 -16.32 -40.22
N ASP A 82 28.25 -15.50 -39.17
CA ASP A 82 28.78 -14.15 -39.26
C ASP A 82 27.89 -13.25 -40.13
N ASP A 83 26.56 -13.30 -39.84
CA ASP A 83 25.56 -12.51 -40.56
C ASP A 83 24.48 -11.95 -39.60
N ASP A 84 23.47 -11.29 -40.18
CA ASP A 84 22.42 -10.57 -39.44
C ASP A 84 21.12 -11.40 -39.36
N ASN A 85 21.17 -12.73 -39.59
CA ASN A 85 19.99 -13.57 -39.71
C ASN A 85 19.95 -14.72 -38.67
N PRO A 86 19.61 -14.40 -37.38
CA PRO A 86 19.63 -15.36 -36.28
C PRO A 86 18.40 -16.29 -36.29
N VAL A 87 18.10 -16.89 -37.44
CA VAL A 87 16.98 -17.84 -37.59
C VAL A 87 17.31 -19.14 -36.87
N ASP A 88 16.33 -19.66 -36.14
CA ASP A 88 16.41 -20.92 -35.44
C ASP A 88 16.27 -22.11 -36.45
N ASP A 89 17.29 -22.90 -36.58
CA ASP A 89 17.34 -24.08 -37.40
C ASP A 89 17.50 -25.41 -36.61
N GLU A 90 17.33 -25.30 -35.26
CA GLU A 90 17.38 -26.43 -34.33
C GLU A 90 16.05 -26.55 -33.53
N GLY A 91 15.55 -25.45 -32.99
CA GLY A 91 14.26 -25.36 -32.30
C GLY A 91 14.32 -25.18 -30.79
N HIS A 92 15.51 -24.95 -30.22
CA HIS A 92 15.65 -24.69 -28.80
C HIS A 92 15.39 -23.21 -28.48
N GLY A 93 16.02 -22.28 -29.19
CA GLY A 93 15.89 -20.85 -28.92
C GLY A 93 14.48 -20.30 -29.16
N SER A 94 13.76 -20.79 -30.19
CA SER A 94 12.35 -20.42 -30.39
C SER A 94 11.47 -20.85 -29.22
N HIS A 95 11.72 -22.05 -28.67
CA HIS A 95 11.00 -22.55 -27.51
C HIS A 95 11.28 -21.71 -26.27
N VAL A 96 12.53 -21.38 -26.02
CA VAL A 96 12.98 -20.49 -24.91
C VAL A 96 12.36 -19.11 -25.04
N ALA A 97 12.39 -18.49 -26.22
CA ALA A 97 11.81 -17.17 -26.47
C ALA A 97 10.31 -17.15 -26.18
N GLY A 98 9.59 -18.21 -26.58
CA GLY A 98 8.15 -18.32 -26.30
C GLY A 98 7.81 -18.43 -24.83
N ILE A 99 8.64 -19.05 -23.99
CA ILE A 99 8.45 -19.09 -22.53
C ILE A 99 8.59 -17.68 -21.94
N ILE A 100 9.50 -16.88 -22.48
CA ILE A 100 9.69 -15.51 -22.02
C ILE A 100 8.50 -14.63 -22.44
N ALA A 101 8.20 -14.59 -23.76
CA ALA A 101 7.46 -13.51 -24.36
C ALA A 101 6.52 -13.90 -25.51
N SER A 102 6.02 -15.15 -25.58
CA SER A 102 4.92 -15.38 -26.53
C SER A 102 3.71 -14.52 -26.13
N GLU A 103 3.09 -13.94 -27.14
CA GLU A 103 2.05 -12.93 -27.02
C GLU A 103 0.77 -13.48 -26.39
N ARG A 104 0.10 -12.66 -25.62
CA ARG A 104 -1.20 -13.00 -25.05
C ARG A 104 -2.33 -12.60 -26.01
N SER A 105 -2.89 -13.56 -26.71
CA SER A 105 -3.99 -13.31 -27.66
C SER A 105 -5.37 -13.24 -26.99
N GLY A 106 -5.51 -13.73 -25.76
CA GLY A 106 -6.79 -13.90 -25.08
C GLY A 106 -7.68 -14.97 -25.73
N ALA A 107 -7.15 -15.77 -26.65
CA ALA A 107 -7.91 -16.77 -27.37
C ALA A 107 -8.32 -17.94 -26.45
N ALA A 108 -9.57 -18.34 -26.55
CA ALA A 108 -10.10 -19.51 -25.87
C ALA A 108 -9.87 -20.83 -26.66
N SER A 109 -8.83 -20.90 -27.50
CA SER A 109 -8.57 -22.06 -28.36
C SER A 109 -7.46 -22.96 -27.83
N SER A 110 -7.65 -24.26 -28.00
CA SER A 110 -6.64 -25.26 -27.64
C SER A 110 -5.40 -25.07 -28.51
N GLY A 111 -4.24 -24.80 -27.90
CA GLY A 111 -2.97 -24.77 -28.56
C GLY A 111 -2.19 -23.46 -28.44
N SER A 112 -2.80 -22.34 -28.13
CA SER A 112 -2.08 -21.10 -27.83
C SER A 112 -1.50 -21.09 -26.42
N THR A 113 -0.38 -20.41 -26.25
CA THR A 113 0.26 -20.16 -24.96
C THR A 113 0.75 -18.72 -24.91
N HIS A 114 1.03 -18.18 -23.73
CA HIS A 114 1.74 -16.92 -23.64
C HIS A 114 2.94 -17.03 -22.70
N GLY A 115 3.92 -16.17 -22.91
CA GLY A 115 5.12 -16.07 -22.08
C GLY A 115 4.82 -15.47 -20.70
N VAL A 116 5.81 -15.54 -19.81
CA VAL A 116 5.75 -14.90 -18.49
C VAL A 116 5.66 -13.38 -18.65
N ALA A 117 6.45 -12.80 -19.53
CA ALA A 117 6.50 -11.38 -19.88
C ALA A 117 6.02 -11.18 -21.32
N TYR A 118 4.73 -11.38 -21.53
CA TYR A 118 4.13 -11.47 -22.87
C TYR A 118 4.13 -10.15 -23.68
N GLU A 119 4.58 -9.04 -23.10
CA GLU A 119 4.78 -7.75 -23.78
C GLU A 119 6.26 -7.31 -23.78
N ALA A 120 7.20 -8.20 -23.39
CA ALA A 120 8.63 -7.89 -23.44
C ALA A 120 9.19 -8.02 -24.85
N ASP A 121 10.12 -7.14 -25.20
CA ASP A 121 10.84 -7.16 -26.48
C ASP A 121 11.99 -8.20 -26.48
N ILE A 122 12.15 -8.95 -27.56
CA ILE A 122 13.11 -10.03 -27.67
C ILE A 122 14.17 -9.75 -28.75
N TYR A 123 15.45 -9.82 -28.36
CA TYR A 123 16.60 -9.87 -29.25
C TYR A 123 17.06 -11.30 -29.43
N ALA A 124 17.14 -11.76 -30.66
CA ALA A 124 17.75 -13.06 -31.01
C ALA A 124 19.28 -12.92 -31.17
N ILE A 125 20.05 -13.70 -30.41
CA ILE A 125 21.50 -13.80 -30.51
C ILE A 125 21.85 -15.27 -30.74
N LYS A 126 22.13 -15.64 -31.98
CA LYS A 126 22.44 -17.03 -32.37
C LYS A 126 23.91 -17.35 -32.15
N ILE A 127 24.17 -18.25 -31.19
CA ILE A 127 25.51 -18.73 -30.87
C ILE A 127 25.66 -20.25 -31.08
N PHE A 128 24.59 -20.94 -31.44
CA PHE A 128 24.58 -22.39 -31.72
C PHE A 128 24.15 -22.67 -33.16
N ASN A 129 24.76 -23.67 -33.77
CA ASN A 129 24.39 -24.15 -35.08
C ASN A 129 23.21 -25.16 -35.01
N SER A 130 22.74 -25.64 -36.16
CA SER A 130 21.65 -26.62 -36.32
C SER A 130 21.88 -27.98 -35.63
N SER A 131 23.07 -28.24 -35.13
CA SER A 131 23.42 -29.46 -34.38
C SER A 131 23.60 -29.15 -32.87
N GLY A 132 23.26 -27.95 -32.42
CA GLY A 132 23.41 -27.52 -31.00
C GLY A 132 24.88 -27.29 -30.59
N ASN A 133 25.82 -27.10 -31.54
CA ASN A 133 27.21 -26.85 -31.22
C ASN A 133 27.54 -25.35 -31.27
N THR A 134 28.41 -24.92 -30.36
CA THR A 134 28.93 -23.55 -30.29
C THR A 134 30.46 -23.53 -30.13
N THR A 135 31.04 -22.34 -30.20
CA THR A 135 32.48 -22.11 -29.94
C THR A 135 32.65 -20.98 -28.92
N ASN A 136 33.80 -20.95 -28.24
CA ASN A 136 34.09 -19.82 -27.32
C ASN A 136 34.17 -18.49 -28.08
N ALA A 137 34.52 -18.48 -29.35
CA ALA A 137 34.51 -17.29 -30.20
C ALA A 137 33.07 -16.79 -30.46
N ALA A 138 32.13 -17.69 -30.78
CA ALA A 138 30.73 -17.36 -31.00
C ALA A 138 30.06 -16.82 -29.70
N LYS A 139 30.32 -17.46 -28.57
CA LYS A 139 29.86 -16.98 -27.26
C LYS A 139 30.38 -15.57 -26.96
N ALA A 140 31.67 -15.34 -27.13
CA ALA A 140 32.30 -14.02 -26.91
C ALA A 140 31.74 -12.95 -27.86
N ALA A 141 31.57 -13.28 -29.16
CA ALA A 141 30.97 -12.35 -30.13
C ALA A 141 29.53 -11.97 -29.76
N GLY A 142 28.70 -12.94 -29.35
CA GLY A 142 27.33 -12.67 -28.88
C GLY A 142 27.29 -11.71 -27.68
N TYR A 143 28.17 -11.91 -26.71
CA TYR A 143 28.22 -11.04 -25.52
C TYR A 143 28.82 -9.66 -25.83
N ALA A 144 29.80 -9.54 -26.73
CA ALA A 144 30.30 -8.25 -27.22
C ALA A 144 29.19 -7.45 -27.94
N LEU A 145 28.31 -8.13 -28.69
CA LEU A 145 27.15 -7.48 -29.30
C LEU A 145 26.14 -6.98 -28.26
N ILE A 146 25.89 -7.78 -27.23
CA ILE A 146 25.02 -7.40 -26.09
C ILE A 146 25.61 -6.21 -25.35
N GLU A 147 26.92 -6.19 -25.08
CA GLU A 147 27.61 -5.07 -24.43
C GLU A 147 27.40 -3.77 -25.23
N ALA A 148 27.53 -3.85 -26.55
CA ALA A 148 27.35 -2.70 -27.45
C ALA A 148 25.89 -2.24 -27.57
N THR A 149 24.91 -3.06 -27.16
CA THR A 149 23.47 -2.78 -27.28
C THR A 149 22.91 -2.30 -25.97
N ALA A 150 22.85 -0.98 -25.79
CA ALA A 150 22.44 -0.36 -24.52
C ALA A 150 21.00 -0.72 -24.10
N ALA A 151 20.12 -1.00 -25.04
CA ALA A 151 18.71 -1.26 -24.81
C ALA A 151 18.43 -2.59 -24.10
N ILE A 152 19.30 -3.60 -24.22
CA ILE A 152 19.11 -4.90 -23.57
C ILE A 152 19.22 -4.77 -22.06
N ASP A 153 18.25 -5.30 -21.34
CA ASP A 153 18.17 -5.30 -19.88
C ASP A 153 18.55 -6.66 -19.28
N ILE A 154 18.06 -7.74 -19.88
CA ILE A 154 18.19 -9.11 -19.38
C ILE A 154 18.80 -9.99 -20.47
N ILE A 155 19.65 -10.92 -20.06
CA ILE A 155 20.28 -11.93 -20.92
C ILE A 155 19.83 -13.31 -20.46
N ASN A 156 19.08 -14.01 -21.30
CA ASN A 156 18.69 -15.39 -21.05
C ASN A 156 19.70 -16.35 -21.67
N ASN A 157 20.27 -17.21 -20.83
CA ASN A 157 21.25 -18.24 -21.21
C ASN A 157 20.71 -19.62 -20.81
N SER A 158 19.98 -20.24 -21.72
CA SER A 158 19.45 -21.60 -21.55
C SER A 158 20.47 -22.66 -21.92
N TRP A 159 21.73 -22.47 -21.55
CA TRP A 159 22.87 -23.36 -21.82
C TRP A 159 23.92 -23.22 -20.73
N GLY A 160 24.84 -24.17 -20.65
CA GLY A 160 25.93 -24.15 -19.69
C GLY A 160 27.10 -25.03 -20.12
N THR A 161 28.14 -25.06 -19.30
CA THR A 161 29.29 -25.96 -19.45
C THR A 161 29.26 -26.93 -18.29
N ASP A 162 29.06 -28.22 -18.62
CA ASP A 162 29.12 -29.30 -17.63
C ASP A 162 30.58 -29.54 -17.22
N ALA A 163 31.00 -28.77 -16.23
CA ALA A 163 32.32 -28.87 -15.62
C ALA A 163 32.36 -28.05 -14.32
N ASP A 164 33.09 -28.53 -13.34
CA ASP A 164 33.35 -27.78 -12.12
C ASP A 164 34.39 -26.68 -12.34
N CYS A 165 34.23 -25.58 -11.61
CA CYS A 165 35.27 -24.58 -11.47
C CYS A 165 35.52 -24.22 -9.98
N THR A 166 36.77 -23.98 -9.63
CA THR A 166 37.25 -23.92 -8.24
C THR A 166 37.88 -22.59 -7.86
N SER A 167 37.99 -21.68 -8.80
CA SER A 167 38.47 -20.29 -8.64
C SER A 167 38.11 -19.48 -9.87
N GLU A 168 38.14 -18.15 -9.76
CA GLU A 168 37.87 -17.26 -10.89
C GLU A 168 38.73 -17.58 -12.12
N SER A 169 40.04 -17.76 -11.94
CA SER A 169 40.95 -18.10 -13.06
C SER A 169 40.65 -19.47 -13.66
N ASN A 170 40.18 -20.42 -12.86
CA ASN A 170 39.75 -21.72 -13.35
C ASN A 170 38.42 -21.62 -14.10
N CYS A 171 37.41 -20.91 -13.56
CA CYS A 171 36.15 -20.67 -14.27
C CYS A 171 36.40 -19.97 -15.62
N ARG A 172 37.22 -18.90 -15.63
CA ARG A 172 37.61 -18.15 -16.83
C ARG A 172 38.23 -19.05 -17.93
N SER A 173 39.06 -20.00 -17.52
CA SER A 173 39.63 -20.97 -18.48
C SER A 173 38.63 -22.04 -18.93
N THR A 174 37.74 -22.47 -18.07
CA THR A 174 36.74 -23.52 -18.33
C THR A 174 35.67 -23.05 -19.32
N ILE A 175 35.11 -21.85 -19.10
CA ILE A 175 34.04 -21.33 -19.98
C ILE A 175 34.54 -20.54 -21.17
N GLY A 176 35.83 -20.19 -21.20
CA GLY A 176 36.49 -19.41 -22.25
C GLY A 176 36.76 -17.97 -21.84
N THR A 177 38.04 -17.59 -21.81
CA THR A 177 38.50 -16.29 -21.27
C THR A 177 37.79 -15.09 -21.91
N ALA A 178 37.76 -15.03 -23.26
CA ALA A 178 37.13 -13.89 -23.95
C ALA A 178 35.62 -13.79 -23.70
N PHE A 179 34.93 -14.92 -23.53
CA PHE A 179 33.53 -14.95 -23.19
C PHE A 179 33.35 -14.48 -21.73
N PHE A 180 34.17 -14.95 -20.79
CA PHE A 180 34.15 -14.52 -19.41
C PHE A 180 34.35 -13.01 -19.30
N ASP A 181 35.37 -12.46 -19.99
CA ASP A 181 35.66 -11.02 -19.99
C ASP A 181 34.44 -10.21 -20.43
N ASN A 182 33.81 -10.56 -21.54
CA ASN A 182 32.64 -9.86 -22.05
C ASN A 182 31.41 -10.02 -21.11
N TRP A 183 31.26 -11.15 -20.41
CA TRP A 183 30.21 -11.31 -19.39
C TRP A 183 30.48 -10.44 -18.17
N GLU A 184 31.72 -10.34 -17.70
CA GLU A 184 32.13 -9.42 -16.65
C GLU A 184 31.88 -7.97 -17.06
N ASP A 185 32.25 -7.58 -18.31
CA ASP A 185 32.05 -6.24 -18.84
C ASP A 185 30.55 -5.83 -18.83
N VAL A 186 29.63 -6.70 -19.28
CA VAL A 186 28.18 -6.39 -19.22
C VAL A 186 27.64 -6.31 -17.80
N SER A 187 28.30 -6.96 -16.85
CA SER A 187 27.97 -6.89 -15.42
C SER A 187 28.49 -5.62 -14.74
N GLN A 188 29.47 -4.93 -15.36
CA GLN A 188 30.12 -3.72 -14.84
C GLN A 188 29.66 -2.43 -15.55
N LEU A 189 28.74 -2.51 -16.49
CA LEU A 189 28.16 -1.33 -17.14
C LEU A 189 27.55 -0.36 -16.13
N SER A 190 27.41 0.91 -16.48
CA SER A 190 26.72 1.90 -15.64
C SER A 190 25.25 1.49 -15.31
N THR A 191 24.61 0.78 -16.23
CA THR A 191 23.40 0.01 -16.00
C THR A 191 23.72 -1.45 -16.35
N PRO A 192 24.11 -2.26 -15.35
CA PRO A 192 24.45 -3.67 -15.57
C PRO A 192 23.29 -4.45 -16.14
N LYS A 193 23.61 -5.44 -16.98
CA LYS A 193 22.60 -6.34 -17.55
C LYS A 193 22.45 -7.57 -16.66
N ILE A 194 21.20 -8.00 -16.44
CA ILE A 194 20.93 -9.20 -15.62
C ILE A 194 21.17 -10.45 -16.48
N SER A 195 21.97 -11.39 -16.02
CA SER A 195 22.23 -12.67 -16.69
C SER A 195 21.53 -13.83 -15.97
N VAL A 196 20.69 -14.56 -16.68
CA VAL A 196 19.98 -15.76 -16.18
C VAL A 196 20.59 -17.01 -16.80
N TRP A 197 20.93 -17.98 -15.95
CA TRP A 197 21.66 -19.19 -16.35
C TRP A 197 20.92 -20.46 -15.99
N ALA A 198 20.82 -21.39 -16.95
CA ALA A 198 20.38 -22.75 -16.68
C ALA A 198 21.44 -23.49 -15.83
N ALA A 199 20.97 -24.23 -14.82
CA ALA A 199 21.86 -24.94 -13.89
C ALA A 199 22.60 -26.12 -14.56
N GLY A 200 21.98 -26.83 -15.49
CA GLY A 200 22.47 -28.07 -16.13
C GLY A 200 21.44 -29.19 -16.01
N ASN A 201 21.62 -30.26 -16.79
CA ASN A 201 20.62 -31.33 -16.94
C ASN A 201 21.21 -32.75 -16.67
N GLU A 202 22.29 -32.85 -15.92
CA GLU A 202 22.98 -34.07 -15.60
C GLU A 202 22.50 -34.73 -14.31
N GLY A 203 21.68 -34.01 -13.53
CA GLY A 203 21.19 -34.45 -12.21
C GLY A 203 22.21 -34.31 -11.09
N ASP A 204 23.26 -33.55 -11.34
CA ASP A 204 24.40 -33.39 -10.46
C ASP A 204 24.10 -32.55 -9.20
N ALA A 205 24.99 -32.66 -8.22
CA ALA A 205 24.87 -31.93 -6.94
C ALA A 205 25.31 -30.46 -7.06
N GLU A 206 26.19 -30.16 -8.03
CA GLU A 206 26.68 -28.83 -8.35
C GLU A 206 26.17 -28.41 -9.73
N PRO A 207 25.86 -27.12 -9.94
CA PRO A 207 25.37 -26.63 -11.23
C PRO A 207 26.53 -26.36 -12.21
N SER A 208 26.20 -25.96 -13.42
CA SER A 208 27.14 -25.62 -14.51
C SER A 208 28.24 -24.64 -14.09
N ALA A 209 29.36 -24.64 -14.82
CA ALA A 209 30.49 -23.75 -14.55
C ALA A 209 30.09 -22.24 -14.58
N GLN A 210 29.13 -21.84 -15.41
CA GLN A 210 28.63 -20.48 -15.43
C GLN A 210 27.94 -20.12 -14.11
N CYS A 211 27.10 -20.99 -13.56
CA CYS A 211 26.52 -20.80 -12.24
C CYS A 211 27.62 -20.74 -11.16
N GLN A 212 28.58 -21.64 -11.20
CA GLN A 212 29.69 -21.68 -10.23
C GLN A 212 30.59 -20.42 -10.29
N THR A 213 30.66 -19.74 -11.44
CA THR A 213 31.42 -18.48 -11.62
C THR A 213 30.93 -17.40 -10.63
N MET A 214 29.65 -17.39 -10.27
CA MET A 214 29.07 -16.43 -9.31
C MET A 214 29.70 -16.51 -7.91
N LEU A 215 30.32 -17.64 -7.54
CA LEU A 215 31.04 -17.79 -6.27
C LEU A 215 32.34 -16.99 -6.21
N TYR A 216 32.91 -16.67 -7.35
CA TYR A 216 34.26 -16.16 -7.46
C TYR A 216 34.36 -14.74 -8.04
N ASN A 217 33.28 -14.21 -8.59
CA ASN A 217 33.24 -12.86 -9.14
C ASN A 217 32.02 -12.10 -8.62
N THR A 218 32.27 -11.03 -7.88
CA THR A 218 31.22 -10.26 -7.20
C THR A 218 30.40 -9.39 -8.12
N ASP A 219 30.97 -8.90 -9.22
CA ASP A 219 30.27 -8.05 -10.19
C ASP A 219 29.27 -8.90 -10.98
N ILE A 220 29.71 -10.08 -11.41
CA ILE A 220 28.85 -11.07 -12.07
C ILE A 220 27.72 -11.53 -11.13
N SER A 221 28.06 -11.91 -9.89
CA SER A 221 27.06 -12.45 -8.95
C SER A 221 26.00 -11.45 -8.51
N ALA A 222 26.31 -10.14 -8.52
CA ALA A 222 25.37 -9.09 -8.14
C ALA A 222 24.16 -8.98 -9.09
N VAL A 223 24.35 -9.39 -10.37
CA VAL A 223 23.36 -9.27 -11.44
C VAL A 223 23.14 -10.58 -12.20
N SER A 224 23.38 -11.71 -11.56
CA SER A 224 23.20 -13.02 -12.20
C SER A 224 22.36 -13.95 -11.33
N VAL A 225 21.63 -14.87 -11.99
CA VAL A 225 20.77 -15.87 -11.34
C VAL A 225 20.99 -17.23 -11.99
N CYS A 226 21.24 -18.25 -11.17
CA CYS A 226 21.25 -19.66 -11.56
C CYS A 226 19.85 -20.25 -11.38
N VAL A 227 19.37 -21.10 -12.30
CA VAL A 227 17.99 -21.59 -12.28
C VAL A 227 17.96 -23.11 -12.39
N VAL A 228 17.37 -23.76 -11.40
CA VAL A 228 17.07 -25.20 -11.38
C VAL A 228 15.64 -25.47 -11.82
N ALA A 229 15.40 -26.66 -12.40
CA ALA A 229 14.10 -27.03 -12.92
C ALA A 229 13.28 -27.86 -11.93
N VAL A 230 12.01 -27.49 -11.73
CA VAL A 230 11.03 -28.32 -11.02
C VAL A 230 9.98 -28.85 -11.97
N SER A 231 9.42 -30.03 -11.66
CA SER A 231 8.31 -30.62 -12.40
C SER A 231 6.97 -30.07 -11.92
N THR A 232 6.07 -29.79 -12.86
CA THR A 232 4.68 -29.43 -12.58
C THR A 232 3.73 -30.61 -12.78
N SER A 233 4.20 -31.75 -13.29
CA SER A 233 3.42 -32.95 -13.58
C SER A 233 3.03 -33.73 -12.32
N GLU A 234 1.76 -34.20 -12.25
CA GLU A 234 1.27 -35.08 -11.16
C GLU A 234 1.59 -36.56 -11.37
N ASN A 235 1.75 -36.94 -12.62
CA ASN A 235 1.97 -38.33 -12.97
C ASN A 235 3.47 -38.53 -13.14
N GLY A 236 4.13 -39.15 -12.18
CA GLY A 236 5.54 -39.49 -12.24
C GLY A 236 5.92 -40.16 -13.56
N ASP A 237 6.01 -39.36 -14.62
CA ASP A 237 6.77 -39.70 -15.81
C ASP A 237 8.23 -39.77 -15.41
N ASP A 238 9.08 -40.33 -16.28
CA ASP A 238 10.45 -40.73 -15.94
C ASP A 238 11.31 -39.57 -15.38
N ASN A 239 10.86 -38.32 -15.47
CA ASN A 239 11.57 -37.10 -15.04
C ASN A 239 11.09 -36.50 -13.74
N SER A 240 9.99 -36.95 -13.18
CA SER A 240 9.35 -36.30 -12.01
C SER A 240 9.51 -37.14 -10.72
N GLN A 241 10.02 -36.52 -9.67
CA GLN A 241 9.92 -37.04 -8.31
C GLN A 241 8.56 -36.73 -7.66
N GLY A 242 7.65 -36.13 -8.42
CA GLY A 242 6.35 -35.64 -8.01
C GLY A 242 6.20 -34.14 -8.23
N LYS A 243 4.97 -33.69 -8.25
CA LYS A 243 4.58 -32.30 -8.47
C LYS A 243 5.30 -31.34 -7.54
N GLY A 244 5.91 -30.30 -8.09
CA GLY A 244 6.67 -29.28 -7.35
C GLY A 244 8.06 -29.76 -6.90
N LYS A 245 8.49 -30.97 -7.21
CA LYS A 245 9.82 -31.49 -6.88
C LYS A 245 10.82 -31.11 -7.96
N ILE A 246 12.10 -31.12 -7.56
CA ILE A 246 13.20 -31.00 -8.52
C ILE A 246 13.06 -32.06 -9.60
N ALA A 247 13.18 -31.68 -10.87
CA ALA A 247 13.20 -32.65 -11.98
C ALA A 247 14.43 -33.54 -11.86
N THR A 248 14.30 -34.82 -12.23
CA THR A 248 15.38 -35.80 -12.02
C THR A 248 16.64 -35.47 -12.79
N PHE A 249 16.49 -34.82 -13.95
CA PHE A 249 17.59 -34.35 -14.79
C PHE A 249 18.25 -33.08 -14.26
N SER A 250 17.53 -32.25 -13.49
CA SER A 250 18.05 -30.94 -13.07
C SER A 250 19.24 -31.06 -12.15
N ASP A 251 20.32 -30.39 -12.49
CA ASP A 251 21.36 -30.11 -11.51
C ASP A 251 20.78 -29.28 -10.38
N LYS A 252 21.41 -29.37 -9.21
CA LYS A 252 20.99 -28.69 -8.00
C LYS A 252 21.74 -27.38 -7.83
N CYS A 253 21.22 -26.51 -6.97
CA CYS A 253 21.91 -25.26 -6.65
C CYS A 253 23.28 -25.46 -5.98
N GLY A 254 23.48 -26.57 -5.28
CA GLY A 254 24.75 -26.92 -4.66
C GLY A 254 25.39 -25.80 -3.85
N SER A 255 26.64 -25.53 -4.15
CA SER A 255 27.41 -24.43 -3.52
C SER A 255 26.93 -23.03 -3.93
N VAL A 256 26.16 -22.90 -5.03
CA VAL A 256 25.68 -21.63 -5.60
C VAL A 256 24.33 -21.20 -5.00
N ALA A 257 23.85 -21.85 -3.97
CA ALA A 257 22.53 -21.64 -3.37
C ALA A 257 22.17 -20.17 -3.11
N ALA A 258 23.14 -19.32 -2.81
CA ALA A 258 22.95 -17.89 -2.56
C ALA A 258 22.55 -17.07 -3.82
N PHE A 259 22.76 -17.62 -5.02
CA PHE A 259 22.48 -16.97 -6.31
C PHE A 259 21.50 -17.80 -7.16
N CYS A 260 20.83 -18.77 -6.54
CA CYS A 260 20.07 -19.80 -7.23
C CYS A 260 18.60 -19.78 -6.83
N ILE A 261 17.73 -20.08 -7.79
CA ILE A 261 16.27 -20.13 -7.61
C ILE A 261 15.68 -21.29 -8.42
N ALA A 262 14.54 -21.80 -8.01
CA ALA A 262 13.79 -22.81 -8.72
C ALA A 262 12.66 -22.23 -9.57
N ALA A 263 12.43 -22.78 -10.75
CA ALA A 263 11.29 -22.47 -11.60
C ALA A 263 10.81 -23.73 -12.35
N PRO A 264 9.56 -23.74 -12.88
CA PRO A 264 9.08 -24.83 -13.74
C PRO A 264 9.96 -25.03 -14.97
N GLY A 265 10.35 -26.27 -15.22
CA GLY A 265 11.20 -26.60 -16.35
C GLY A 265 10.96 -27.99 -16.94
N ASP A 266 9.95 -28.71 -16.48
CA ASP A 266 9.59 -30.03 -16.94
C ASP A 266 8.25 -30.02 -17.65
N ASP A 267 8.17 -30.62 -18.85
CA ASP A 267 6.98 -30.66 -19.72
C ASP A 267 6.42 -29.28 -20.09
N ILE A 268 7.30 -28.35 -20.47
CA ILE A 268 6.91 -27.01 -20.83
C ILE A 268 6.45 -26.90 -22.27
N TRP A 269 5.25 -26.42 -22.50
CA TRP A 269 4.65 -26.14 -23.80
C TRP A 269 5.05 -24.74 -24.27
N SER A 270 5.65 -24.65 -25.46
CA SER A 270 6.06 -23.37 -26.04
C SER A 270 6.23 -23.44 -27.55
N LEU A 271 6.73 -22.38 -28.15
CA LEU A 271 6.83 -22.21 -29.60
C LEU A 271 7.78 -23.22 -30.24
N SER A 272 7.45 -23.65 -31.45
CA SER A 272 8.32 -24.44 -32.33
C SER A 272 9.02 -23.53 -33.34
N HIS A 273 10.22 -23.90 -33.79
CA HIS A 273 10.92 -23.18 -34.84
C HIS A 273 10.27 -23.36 -36.24
N SER A 274 9.28 -24.21 -36.37
CA SER A 274 8.65 -24.53 -37.66
C SER A 274 7.21 -24.04 -37.74
N GLY A 275 6.95 -23.06 -38.58
CA GLY A 275 5.63 -22.45 -38.76
C GLY A 275 5.13 -21.79 -37.47
N SER A 276 3.83 -21.88 -37.22
CA SER A 276 3.19 -21.39 -35.96
C SER A 276 2.74 -22.57 -35.09
N SER A 277 3.56 -23.63 -35.00
CA SER A 277 3.29 -24.79 -34.18
C SER A 277 4.00 -24.70 -32.83
N HIS A 278 3.57 -25.55 -31.88
CA HIS A 278 4.14 -25.64 -30.54
C HIS A 278 4.74 -27.01 -30.28
N THR A 279 5.58 -27.11 -29.27
CA THR A 279 6.19 -28.37 -28.82
C THR A 279 6.39 -28.36 -27.31
N ILE A 280 6.58 -29.54 -26.73
CA ILE A 280 6.93 -29.71 -25.32
C ILE A 280 8.44 -29.97 -25.24
N LYS A 281 9.11 -29.31 -24.33
CA LYS A 281 10.49 -29.57 -23.94
C LYS A 281 10.66 -29.55 -22.44
N SER A 282 11.64 -30.30 -21.92
CA SER A 282 12.04 -30.35 -20.51
C SER A 282 13.54 -30.02 -20.39
N GLY A 283 13.90 -29.27 -19.34
CA GLY A 283 15.27 -28.87 -19.07
C GLY A 283 15.33 -27.66 -18.14
N THR A 284 16.47 -27.45 -17.50
CA THR A 284 16.78 -26.17 -16.83
C THR A 284 16.80 -25.03 -17.85
N SER A 285 16.97 -25.36 -19.14
CA SER A 285 16.77 -24.47 -20.28
C SER A 285 15.37 -23.91 -20.43
N MET A 286 14.33 -24.57 -19.86
CA MET A 286 12.93 -24.09 -19.83
C MET A 286 12.61 -23.36 -18.54
N ALA A 287 13.34 -23.63 -17.45
CA ALA A 287 13.23 -22.93 -16.19
C ALA A 287 13.89 -21.52 -16.23
N ALA A 288 15.05 -21.39 -16.89
CA ALA A 288 15.74 -20.10 -17.00
C ALA A 288 14.88 -19.01 -17.67
N PRO A 289 14.20 -19.23 -18.80
CA PRO A 289 13.34 -18.24 -19.43
C PRO A 289 12.12 -17.87 -18.56
N MET A 290 11.59 -18.76 -17.70
CA MET A 290 10.58 -18.41 -16.71
C MET A 290 11.08 -17.32 -15.77
N VAL A 291 12.33 -17.43 -15.32
CA VAL A 291 12.98 -16.45 -14.45
C VAL A 291 13.31 -15.16 -15.20
N SER A 292 13.77 -15.24 -16.44
CA SER A 292 14.00 -14.06 -17.27
C SER A 292 12.73 -13.22 -17.46
N GLY A 293 11.60 -13.87 -17.76
CA GLY A 293 10.29 -13.20 -17.81
C GLY A 293 9.87 -12.63 -16.45
N GLY A 294 10.09 -13.37 -15.37
CA GLY A 294 9.79 -12.90 -14.02
C GLY A 294 10.57 -11.64 -13.62
N LEU A 295 11.85 -11.57 -13.98
CA LEU A 295 12.70 -10.38 -13.79
C LEU A 295 12.18 -9.19 -14.59
N ALA A 296 11.70 -9.41 -15.81
CA ALA A 296 11.11 -8.36 -16.64
C ALA A 296 9.86 -7.75 -15.99
N LEU A 297 9.00 -8.60 -15.41
CA LEU A 297 7.82 -8.11 -14.66
C LEU A 297 8.23 -7.24 -13.46
N ILE A 298 9.25 -7.64 -12.71
CA ILE A 298 9.76 -6.87 -11.56
C ILE A 298 10.38 -5.54 -12.01
N MET A 299 11.14 -5.54 -13.12
CA MET A 299 11.76 -4.33 -13.66
C MET A 299 10.73 -3.32 -14.17
N GLN A 300 9.68 -3.78 -14.83
CA GLN A 300 8.57 -2.91 -15.26
C GLN A 300 7.85 -2.32 -14.07
N GLU A 301 7.47 -3.15 -13.11
CA GLU A 301 6.71 -2.72 -11.90
C GLU A 301 7.51 -1.70 -11.08
N PHE A 302 8.82 -1.90 -10.97
CA PHE A 302 9.70 -1.06 -10.13
C PHE A 302 10.86 -0.47 -10.94
N SER A 303 10.53 0.40 -11.88
CA SER A 303 11.51 1.03 -12.79
C SER A 303 12.61 1.85 -12.09
N SER A 304 12.46 2.15 -10.79
CA SER A 304 13.45 2.83 -9.97
C SER A 304 14.52 1.91 -9.37
N LEU A 305 14.31 0.60 -9.41
CA LEU A 305 15.28 -0.36 -8.87
C LEU A 305 16.45 -0.56 -9.83
N THR A 306 17.64 -0.66 -9.24
CA THR A 306 18.82 -1.09 -10.00
C THR A 306 18.74 -2.57 -10.34
N PRO A 307 19.43 -3.06 -11.40
CA PRO A 307 19.43 -4.49 -11.73
C PRO A 307 19.81 -5.42 -10.57
N ALA A 308 20.76 -5.03 -9.75
CA ALA A 308 21.14 -5.78 -8.54
C ALA A 308 20.02 -5.83 -7.49
N GLN A 309 19.25 -4.75 -7.34
CA GLN A 309 18.07 -4.74 -6.45
C GLN A 309 16.94 -5.61 -6.99
N VAL A 310 16.73 -5.64 -8.33
CA VAL A 310 15.76 -6.52 -8.99
C VAL A 310 16.11 -7.98 -8.73
N VAL A 311 17.38 -8.39 -8.92
CA VAL A 311 17.86 -9.74 -8.61
C VAL A 311 17.69 -10.06 -7.12
N SER A 312 18.10 -9.15 -6.23
CA SER A 312 17.96 -9.33 -4.78
C SER A 312 16.49 -9.50 -4.38
N ARG A 313 15.58 -8.72 -4.98
CA ARG A 313 14.14 -8.81 -4.74
C ARG A 313 13.57 -10.15 -5.21
N LEU A 314 13.90 -10.58 -6.42
CA LEU A 314 13.48 -11.88 -6.94
C LEU A 314 13.88 -13.01 -5.98
N LEU A 315 15.15 -13.07 -5.58
CA LEU A 315 15.69 -14.11 -4.72
C LEU A 315 15.09 -14.08 -3.30
N SER A 316 14.96 -12.88 -2.71
CA SER A 316 14.46 -12.71 -1.34
C SER A 316 12.97 -12.97 -1.20
N THR A 317 12.21 -12.94 -2.29
CA THR A 317 10.76 -13.16 -2.30
C THR A 317 10.37 -14.55 -2.80
N ALA A 318 11.34 -15.38 -3.14
CA ALA A 318 11.10 -16.78 -3.50
C ALA A 318 10.38 -17.52 -2.37
N SER A 319 9.51 -18.46 -2.70
CA SER A 319 8.83 -19.29 -1.71
C SER A 319 9.78 -20.37 -1.21
N ASP A 320 10.11 -20.30 0.06
CA ASP A 320 10.90 -21.29 0.81
C ASP A 320 10.04 -22.24 1.64
N ASP A 321 8.79 -22.44 1.27
CA ASP A 321 7.87 -23.39 1.90
C ASP A 321 8.59 -24.72 2.17
N SER A 322 8.09 -25.52 3.12
CA SER A 322 8.77 -26.75 3.57
C SER A 322 9.21 -27.68 2.44
N GLU A 323 8.58 -27.58 1.26
CA GLU A 323 8.91 -28.30 0.05
C GLU A 323 10.19 -27.79 -0.61
N TYR A 324 10.45 -26.47 -0.56
CA TYR A 324 11.59 -25.79 -1.19
C TYR A 324 12.66 -25.35 -0.18
N SER A 325 12.54 -25.72 1.08
CA SER A 325 13.41 -25.25 2.16
C SER A 325 14.86 -25.80 2.10
N GLN A 326 15.13 -26.78 1.25
CA GLN A 326 16.47 -27.34 1.08
C GLN A 326 17.29 -26.49 0.08
N SER A 327 18.01 -25.51 0.59
CA SER A 327 18.74 -24.53 -0.22
C SER A 327 19.80 -25.13 -1.17
N SER A 328 20.44 -26.22 -0.77
CA SER A 328 21.38 -26.96 -1.66
C SER A 328 20.69 -27.59 -2.88
N ILE A 329 19.35 -27.68 -2.91
CA ILE A 329 18.58 -28.16 -4.05
C ILE A 329 17.95 -27.00 -4.79
N TYR A 330 17.21 -26.14 -4.06
CA TYR A 330 16.32 -25.14 -4.63
C TYR A 330 16.80 -23.68 -4.48
N GLY A 331 18.00 -23.47 -3.92
CA GLY A 331 18.52 -22.12 -3.67
C GLY A 331 17.64 -21.33 -2.69
N HIS A 332 17.14 -20.22 -3.13
CA HIS A 332 16.18 -19.40 -2.41
C HIS A 332 14.75 -19.98 -2.40
N GLY A 333 14.47 -21.00 -3.18
CA GLY A 333 13.16 -21.63 -3.31
C GLY A 333 12.51 -21.41 -4.66
N MET A 334 11.19 -21.57 -4.74
CA MET A 334 10.40 -21.38 -5.96
C MET A 334 10.17 -19.90 -6.23
N MET A 335 10.39 -19.44 -7.47
CA MET A 335 10.03 -18.09 -7.90
C MET A 335 8.57 -17.76 -7.55
N ASN A 336 8.33 -16.59 -6.97
CA ASN A 336 7.00 -16.13 -6.54
C ASN A 336 6.76 -14.67 -6.95
N LEU A 337 6.13 -14.49 -8.10
CA LEU A 337 5.88 -13.17 -8.66
C LEU A 337 4.83 -12.35 -7.88
N ASN A 338 3.93 -13.03 -7.15
CA ASN A 338 3.05 -12.31 -6.24
C ASN A 338 3.84 -11.60 -5.12
N ALA A 339 4.76 -12.32 -4.48
CA ALA A 339 5.60 -11.73 -3.43
C ALA A 339 6.58 -10.69 -4.01
N ALA A 340 7.15 -10.96 -5.18
CA ALA A 340 8.13 -10.08 -5.83
C ALA A 340 7.53 -8.73 -6.27
N THR A 341 6.25 -8.69 -6.63
CA THR A 341 5.54 -7.46 -7.05
C THR A 341 4.71 -6.83 -5.92
N THR A 342 4.90 -7.22 -4.67
CA THR A 342 4.29 -6.61 -3.48
C THR A 342 5.36 -6.08 -2.53
N ALA A 343 4.96 -5.32 -1.52
CA ALA A 343 5.89 -4.84 -0.50
C ALA A 343 6.48 -6.01 0.29
N VAL A 344 7.81 -6.04 0.38
CA VAL A 344 8.58 -7.07 1.11
C VAL A 344 8.71 -6.70 2.59
N ALA A 345 8.83 -5.42 2.88
CA ALA A 345 9.02 -4.90 4.23
C ALA A 345 8.06 -3.73 4.51
N ASN A 346 8.31 -2.98 5.58
CA ASN A 346 7.48 -1.84 5.94
C ASN A 346 7.51 -0.77 4.85
N LEU A 347 6.32 -0.29 4.48
CA LEU A 347 6.21 0.87 3.62
C LEU A 347 6.63 2.14 4.36
N GLN A 348 7.36 2.98 3.67
CA GLN A 348 7.91 4.22 4.17
C GLN A 348 7.54 5.38 3.24
N THR A 349 7.45 6.56 3.79
CA THR A 349 7.34 7.81 3.01
C THR A 349 8.57 8.67 3.21
N ILE A 350 8.83 9.56 2.27
CA ILE A 350 9.90 10.54 2.38
C ILE A 350 9.56 11.51 3.52
N ASN A 351 10.50 11.69 4.44
CA ASN A 351 10.36 12.62 5.55
C ASN A 351 10.91 13.98 5.16
N GLY A 352 10.03 14.91 4.83
CA GLY A 352 10.39 16.29 4.51
C GLY A 352 10.16 16.67 3.04
N SER A 353 10.16 17.95 2.78
CA SER A 353 9.72 18.60 1.54
C SER A 353 10.74 18.56 0.39
N ASN A 354 11.81 17.80 0.46
CA ASN A 354 12.83 17.77 -0.58
C ASN A 354 13.18 16.36 -1.01
N LEU A 355 12.59 15.94 -2.11
CA LEU A 355 13.12 15.36 -3.33
C LEU A 355 14.12 14.20 -3.19
N LEU A 356 13.82 13.18 -3.96
CA LEU A 356 14.57 11.99 -4.34
C LEU A 356 16.09 12.18 -4.59
N ASP A 357 16.56 13.41 -4.69
CA ASP A 357 17.96 13.76 -4.99
C ASP A 357 18.79 14.18 -3.77
N ASP A 358 18.22 14.17 -2.55
CA ASP A 358 18.98 14.51 -1.34
C ASP A 358 19.55 13.23 -0.70
N PRO A 359 20.89 13.06 -0.65
CA PRO A 359 21.52 11.91 0.01
C PRO A 359 21.20 11.82 1.52
N ASN A 360 20.64 12.88 2.11
CA ASN A 360 20.17 12.91 3.50
C ASN A 360 18.66 12.67 3.61
N THR A 361 17.97 12.26 2.55
CA THR A 361 16.55 11.95 2.60
C THR A 361 16.31 10.87 3.66
N SER A 362 15.55 11.20 4.70
CA SER A 362 15.14 10.25 5.72
C SER A 362 13.75 9.71 5.39
N TYR A 363 13.62 8.40 5.48
CA TYR A 363 12.37 7.70 5.30
C TYR A 363 11.71 7.44 6.65
N LYS A 364 10.40 7.41 6.68
CA LYS A 364 9.62 7.20 7.88
C LYS A 364 8.56 6.13 7.64
N ASP A 365 8.52 5.12 8.50
CA ASP A 365 7.56 4.03 8.40
C ASP A 365 6.12 4.54 8.47
N LEU A 366 5.26 3.99 7.63
CA LEU A 366 3.82 4.27 7.61
C LEU A 366 3.05 3.49 8.68
N VAL A 367 3.70 2.59 9.39
CA VAL A 367 3.07 1.82 10.47
C VAL A 367 2.55 2.77 11.54
N ASN A 368 1.27 2.63 11.91
CA ASN A 368 0.57 3.47 12.88
C ASN A 368 0.32 4.94 12.46
N ASN A 369 0.39 5.24 11.17
CA ASN A 369 -0.02 6.54 10.67
C ASN A 369 -1.52 6.54 10.39
N SER A 370 -2.22 7.52 10.92
CA SER A 370 -3.65 7.66 10.69
C SER A 370 -4.08 9.12 10.82
N PHE A 371 -5.14 9.44 10.13
CA PHE A 371 -5.88 10.68 10.31
C PHE A 371 -7.33 10.33 10.63
N THR A 372 -7.82 10.79 11.76
CA THR A 372 -9.22 10.63 12.14
C THR A 372 -9.92 11.98 12.08
N SER A 373 -10.78 12.16 11.09
CA SER A 373 -11.57 13.38 10.96
C SER A 373 -12.77 13.37 11.89
N SER A 374 -13.13 14.55 12.41
CA SER A 374 -14.44 14.69 13.06
C SER A 374 -15.54 14.51 12.02
N ALA A 375 -16.70 14.02 12.44
CA ALA A 375 -17.83 13.76 11.56
C ALA A 375 -18.31 15.01 10.79
N ALA A 376 -18.06 16.21 11.32
CA ALA A 376 -18.37 17.45 10.63
C ALA A 376 -17.58 17.64 9.32
N PHE A 377 -16.39 17.06 9.24
CA PHE A 377 -15.49 17.20 8.08
C PHE A 377 -15.35 15.94 7.25
N SER A 378 -15.75 14.77 7.76
CA SER A 378 -15.54 13.49 7.10
C SER A 378 -15.89 13.48 5.62
N ASN A 379 -17.10 13.95 5.29
CA ASN A 379 -17.55 13.95 3.91
C ASN A 379 -16.71 14.89 3.02
N ALA A 380 -16.35 16.05 3.54
CA ALA A 380 -15.56 17.02 2.78
C ALA A 380 -14.13 16.50 2.55
N ILE A 381 -13.52 15.93 3.57
CA ILE A 381 -12.17 15.34 3.47
C ILE A 381 -12.18 14.13 2.54
N ASN A 382 -13.11 13.19 2.72
CA ASN A 382 -13.19 12.00 1.86
C ASN A 382 -13.40 12.39 0.39
N SER A 383 -14.29 13.37 0.11
CA SER A 383 -14.48 13.85 -1.26
C SER A 383 -13.27 14.58 -1.83
N ALA A 384 -12.50 15.27 -1.00
CA ALA A 384 -11.28 15.96 -1.44
C ALA A 384 -10.12 14.99 -1.71
N LEU A 385 -10.11 13.85 -1.05
CA LEU A 385 -9.07 12.82 -1.16
C LEU A 385 -9.47 11.65 -2.07
N GLU A 386 -10.71 11.62 -2.57
CA GLU A 386 -11.18 10.58 -3.49
C GLU A 386 -10.28 10.50 -4.72
N GLY A 387 -9.75 9.32 -5.00
CA GLY A 387 -8.83 9.07 -6.10
C GLY A 387 -7.45 9.73 -5.96
N LYS A 388 -7.09 10.25 -4.79
CA LYS A 388 -5.74 10.75 -4.53
C LYS A 388 -4.86 9.62 -4.03
N VAL A 389 -3.72 9.46 -4.69
CA VAL A 389 -2.68 8.50 -4.33
C VAL A 389 -1.46 9.22 -3.76
N MET A 390 -0.68 8.48 -3.02
CA MET A 390 0.59 8.91 -2.45
C MET A 390 1.64 7.85 -2.79
N GLU A 391 2.81 8.30 -3.21
CA GLU A 391 3.95 7.43 -3.44
C GLU A 391 4.61 7.05 -2.11
N VAL A 392 4.88 5.76 -1.95
CA VAL A 392 5.52 5.18 -0.77
C VAL A 392 6.58 4.19 -1.21
N TYR A 393 7.52 3.89 -0.33
CA TYR A 393 8.71 3.11 -0.65
C TYR A 393 8.86 1.93 0.29
N ASP A 394 9.22 0.77 -0.27
CA ASP A 394 9.58 -0.40 0.53
C ASP A 394 10.90 -0.15 1.28
N SER A 395 10.93 -0.45 2.55
CA SER A 395 12.16 -0.31 3.35
C SER A 395 13.23 -1.35 3.02
N PHE A 396 12.88 -2.41 2.27
CA PHE A 396 13.80 -3.45 1.85
C PHE A 396 14.77 -2.95 0.77
N ASP A 397 14.24 -2.40 -0.33
CA ASP A 397 15.02 -2.07 -1.53
C ASP A 397 14.66 -0.71 -2.15
N ARG A 398 13.71 0.01 -1.59
CA ARG A 398 13.16 1.27 -2.10
C ARG A 398 12.24 1.13 -3.32
N ALA A 399 11.73 -0.06 -3.59
CA ALA A 399 10.65 -0.20 -4.56
C ALA A 399 9.50 0.75 -4.24
N ASN A 400 9.01 1.46 -5.22
CA ASN A 400 7.94 2.44 -5.07
C ASN A 400 6.57 1.79 -5.27
N PHE A 401 5.60 2.26 -4.49
CA PHE A 401 4.20 1.84 -4.56
C PHE A 401 3.30 3.06 -4.51
N GLU A 402 2.15 2.97 -5.13
CA GLU A 402 1.07 3.93 -4.93
C GLU A 402 0.06 3.38 -3.92
N VAL A 403 -0.28 4.20 -2.93
CA VAL A 403 -1.32 3.88 -1.94
C VAL A 403 -2.39 4.95 -1.94
N ASN A 404 -3.63 4.56 -1.79
CA ASN A 404 -4.72 5.51 -1.64
C ASN A 404 -4.59 6.29 -0.34
N ILE A 405 -4.56 7.61 -0.42
CA ILE A 405 -4.49 8.46 0.78
C ILE A 405 -5.70 8.20 1.69
N ASN A 406 -6.86 7.90 1.13
CA ASN A 406 -8.07 7.59 1.90
C ASN A 406 -7.93 6.38 2.84
N ASP A 407 -7.04 5.44 2.57
CA ASP A 407 -6.83 4.25 3.41
C ASP A 407 -6.26 4.61 4.80
N PHE A 408 -5.63 5.78 4.91
CA PHE A 408 -5.10 6.32 6.17
C PHE A 408 -6.08 7.23 6.90
N PHE A 409 -7.25 7.48 6.31
CA PHE A 409 -8.26 8.38 6.84
C PHE A 409 -9.45 7.61 7.38
N SER A 410 -9.85 7.94 8.59
CA SER A 410 -11.06 7.42 9.22
C SER A 410 -11.98 8.56 9.66
N SER A 411 -13.25 8.29 9.75
CA SER A 411 -14.22 9.23 10.27
C SER A 411 -14.72 8.79 11.66
N SER A 412 -14.75 9.72 12.60
CA SER A 412 -15.46 9.47 13.84
C SER A 412 -16.97 9.56 13.59
N SER A 413 -17.72 8.51 13.92
CA SER A 413 -19.19 8.58 13.83
C SER A 413 -19.76 9.43 14.98
N TYR A 414 -20.57 10.46 14.64
CA TYR A 414 -21.22 11.31 15.64
C TYR A 414 -22.37 10.64 16.39
N VAL A 415 -22.95 9.64 15.80
CA VAL A 415 -24.12 8.95 16.40
C VAL A 415 -23.70 7.52 16.67
N SER A 416 -22.94 7.33 17.74
CA SER A 416 -22.90 5.98 18.31
C SER A 416 -24.26 5.72 18.97
N GLN A 417 -24.74 4.49 18.86
CA GLN A 417 -25.89 4.02 19.62
C GLN A 417 -25.73 4.35 21.12
N ASN A 418 -24.51 4.38 21.62
CA ASN A 418 -24.12 4.85 22.95
C ASN A 418 -24.48 6.32 23.24
N THR A 419 -24.49 7.21 22.24
CA THR A 419 -24.87 8.63 22.44
C THR A 419 -26.36 8.74 22.73
N ILE A 420 -27.19 8.00 22.00
CA ILE A 420 -28.65 7.96 22.22
C ILE A 420 -28.94 7.26 23.55
N GLU A 421 -28.30 6.14 23.85
CA GLU A 421 -28.47 5.41 25.11
C GLU A 421 -28.00 6.23 26.31
N ASN A 422 -26.88 6.96 26.22
CA ASN A 422 -26.40 7.86 27.23
C ASN A 422 -27.34 9.06 27.41
N HIS A 423 -27.92 9.55 26.32
CA HIS A 423 -28.92 10.62 26.37
C HIS A 423 -30.21 10.13 27.05
N MET A 424 -30.69 8.95 26.67
CA MET A 424 -31.87 8.32 27.30
C MET A 424 -31.59 7.95 28.76
N ALA A 425 -30.40 7.47 29.10
CA ALA A 425 -30.01 7.18 30.50
C ALA A 425 -29.93 8.42 31.37
N ARG A 426 -29.69 9.61 30.82
CA ARG A 426 -29.74 10.89 31.53
C ARG A 426 -31.17 11.37 31.81
N LEU A 427 -32.14 10.95 30.99
CA LEU A 427 -33.57 11.25 31.20
C LEU A 427 -34.19 10.36 32.28
N VAL A 428 -33.55 9.21 32.61
CA VAL A 428 -33.98 8.35 33.72
C VAL A 428 -33.36 8.90 35.03
N PRO A 429 -34.14 9.29 36.04
CA PRO A 429 -33.59 9.79 37.29
C PRO A 429 -32.87 8.66 38.03
N LYS A 430 -31.56 8.58 37.90
CA LYS A 430 -30.70 7.83 38.83
C LYS A 430 -30.55 8.69 40.10
N ASN A 431 -30.43 8.04 41.24
CA ASN A 431 -30.32 8.66 42.57
C ASN A 431 -29.33 9.85 42.61
N LYS A 432 -29.83 11.05 42.35
CA LYS A 432 -29.05 12.28 42.38
C LYS A 432 -29.16 12.91 43.75
N GLN A 433 -28.06 12.91 44.49
CA GLN A 433 -28.02 13.71 45.72
C GLN A 433 -27.87 15.19 45.34
N LYS A 434 -28.93 15.94 45.54
CA LYS A 434 -28.93 17.39 45.38
C LYS A 434 -28.98 18.04 46.78
N VAL A 435 -27.85 18.57 47.20
CA VAL A 435 -27.78 19.34 48.46
C VAL A 435 -27.99 20.82 48.14
N LYS A 436 -29.03 21.42 48.67
CA LYS A 436 -29.24 22.87 48.62
C LYS A 436 -28.96 23.44 49.97
N HIS A 437 -28.07 24.41 50.04
CA HIS A 437 -27.80 25.17 51.24
C HIS A 437 -28.07 26.67 50.99
N LYS A 438 -28.84 27.30 51.82
CA LYS A 438 -29.14 28.75 51.75
C LYS A 438 -28.43 29.41 52.91
N ASN A 439 -27.62 30.42 52.64
CA ASN A 439 -26.99 31.24 53.66
C ASN A 439 -27.21 32.74 53.39
N LEU A 440 -26.66 33.60 54.24
CA LEU A 440 -26.73 35.04 54.13
C LEU A 440 -26.13 35.65 52.86
N TYR A 441 -25.30 34.88 52.12
CA TYR A 441 -24.57 35.35 50.94
C TYR A 441 -25.10 34.79 49.62
N GLY A 442 -26.12 33.96 49.63
CA GLY A 442 -26.73 33.40 48.43
C GLY A 442 -27.16 31.94 48.55
N ASN A 443 -27.63 31.38 47.45
CA ASN A 443 -28.00 29.97 47.34
C ASN A 443 -26.84 29.18 46.74
N PHE A 444 -26.42 28.15 47.44
CA PHE A 444 -25.41 27.19 46.94
C PHE A 444 -26.09 25.88 46.59
N SER A 445 -25.81 25.35 45.41
CA SER A 445 -26.24 24.00 45.06
C SER A 445 -25.04 23.16 44.65
N PHE A 446 -25.04 21.93 45.10
CA PHE A 446 -23.99 20.97 44.81
C PHE A 446 -24.63 19.73 44.19
N LYS A 447 -24.09 19.28 43.09
CA LYS A 447 -24.55 18.07 42.39
C LYS A 447 -23.38 17.13 42.22
N VAL A 448 -23.52 15.91 42.69
CA VAL A 448 -22.55 14.83 42.55
C VAL A 448 -23.23 13.67 41.84
N ASP A 449 -22.62 13.17 40.83
CA ASP A 449 -22.91 11.89 40.17
C ASP A 449 -21.58 11.12 40.11
N GLU A 450 -21.59 9.81 39.79
CA GLU A 450 -20.39 8.96 39.82
C GLU A 450 -19.20 9.55 39.05
N ASN A 451 -19.48 10.32 37.99
CA ASN A 451 -18.45 10.89 37.11
C ASN A 451 -18.53 12.42 36.97
N PHE A 452 -19.33 13.11 37.79
CA PHE A 452 -19.58 14.52 37.62
C PHE A 452 -19.75 15.24 38.95
N ILE A 453 -18.97 16.28 39.15
CA ILE A 453 -19.09 17.17 40.30
C ILE A 453 -19.35 18.59 39.81
N GLN A 454 -20.42 19.21 40.23
CA GLN A 454 -20.76 20.58 39.89
C GLN A 454 -21.18 21.34 41.12
N SER A 455 -20.62 22.52 41.34
CA SER A 455 -21.08 23.48 42.33
C SER A 455 -21.56 24.77 41.66
N THR A 456 -22.67 25.27 42.07
CA THR A 456 -23.23 26.54 41.57
C THR A 456 -23.54 27.47 42.73
N LEU A 457 -22.99 28.65 42.64
CA LEU A 457 -23.27 29.76 43.57
C LEU A 457 -24.25 30.72 42.90
N PHE A 458 -25.40 30.86 43.47
CA PHE A 458 -26.41 31.85 43.06
C PHE A 458 -26.31 33.09 43.96
N GLN A 459 -26.07 34.23 43.33
CA GLN A 459 -26.19 35.53 44.00
C GLN A 459 -27.56 36.15 43.66
N SER A 460 -28.03 37.10 44.45
CA SER A 460 -29.34 37.73 44.23
C SER A 460 -29.42 38.36 42.82
N ALA A 461 -30.60 38.32 42.22
CA ALA A 461 -30.91 38.95 40.93
C ALA A 461 -30.44 38.25 39.64
N GLY A 462 -30.19 36.95 39.66
CA GLY A 462 -29.97 36.17 38.42
C GLY A 462 -28.53 35.90 38.05
N ASP A 463 -27.57 36.43 38.81
CA ASP A 463 -26.16 36.12 38.60
C ASP A 463 -25.80 34.77 39.20
N PHE A 464 -24.98 34.01 38.50
CA PHE A 464 -24.43 32.76 39.03
C PHE A 464 -23.05 32.44 38.50
N LEU A 465 -22.29 31.72 39.30
CA LEU A 465 -21.02 31.13 38.96
C LEU A 465 -21.14 29.61 39.14
N THR A 466 -20.79 28.89 38.12
CA THR A 466 -20.72 27.42 38.13
C THR A 466 -19.28 26.97 37.93
N LEU A 467 -18.84 26.08 38.80
CA LEU A 467 -17.57 25.37 38.70
C LEU A 467 -17.90 23.88 38.63
N GLY A 468 -17.23 23.16 37.75
CA GLY A 468 -17.48 21.73 37.60
C GLY A 468 -16.29 20.96 37.15
N TYR A 469 -16.35 19.68 37.43
CA TYR A 469 -15.41 18.68 37.04
C TYR A 469 -16.16 17.45 36.50
N ASN A 470 -15.69 16.88 35.43
CA ASN A 470 -16.29 15.73 34.82
C ASN A 470 -15.22 14.68 34.46
N GLN A 471 -15.47 13.46 34.88
CA GLN A 471 -14.56 12.33 34.67
C GLN A 471 -15.04 11.38 33.56
N SER A 472 -16.22 11.65 32.96
CA SER A 472 -16.72 10.77 31.91
C SER A 472 -16.11 11.11 30.57
N THR A 473 -15.70 10.07 29.84
CA THR A 473 -15.04 10.12 28.55
C THR A 473 -15.85 10.76 27.40
N ASN A 474 -17.10 11.18 27.63
CA ASN A 474 -18.02 11.58 26.56
C ASN A 474 -18.89 12.80 26.88
N SER A 475 -18.57 13.64 27.89
CA SER A 475 -19.50 14.66 28.31
C SER A 475 -19.54 15.89 27.40
N PHE A 476 -18.47 16.19 26.70
CA PHE A 476 -18.42 17.29 25.76
C PHE A 476 -18.51 16.88 24.30
N GLU A 477 -18.20 15.63 23.93
CA GLU A 477 -18.62 15.07 22.64
C GLU A 477 -20.14 15.15 22.45
N ASN A 478 -20.87 14.94 23.53
CA ASN A 478 -22.35 15.14 23.55
C ASN A 478 -22.77 16.61 23.56
N ALA A 479 -21.85 17.50 23.77
CA ALA A 479 -22.09 18.92 23.72
C ALA A 479 -22.06 19.49 22.32
N ALA A 480 -21.41 18.80 21.41
CA ALA A 480 -21.51 19.06 19.98
C ALA A 480 -22.81 18.52 19.36
N ASP A 481 -23.57 17.68 20.07
CA ASP A 481 -24.91 17.28 19.63
C ASP A 481 -25.82 18.51 19.67
N PRO A 482 -26.29 18.98 18.50
CA PRO A 482 -27.18 20.14 18.44
C PRO A 482 -28.46 19.98 19.26
N LEU A 483 -28.88 18.75 19.54
CA LEU A 483 -30.06 18.47 20.38
C LEU A 483 -29.76 18.52 21.87
N SER A 484 -28.54 18.26 22.32
CA SER A 484 -28.20 18.24 23.75
C SER A 484 -28.33 19.62 24.41
N GLY A 485 -28.05 20.67 23.65
CA GLY A 485 -28.24 22.06 24.09
C GLY A 485 -29.72 22.46 24.33
N PHE A 486 -30.66 21.76 23.69
CA PHE A 486 -32.09 22.04 23.81
C PHE A 486 -32.74 21.38 25.04
N PHE A 487 -32.20 20.25 25.49
CA PHE A 487 -32.80 19.44 26.55
C PHE A 487 -32.25 19.74 27.95
N ASN A 488 -31.24 20.56 28.07
CA ASN A 488 -30.58 20.86 29.35
C ASN A 488 -31.26 21.98 30.18
N ASP A 489 -32.50 22.27 29.88
CA ASP A 489 -33.26 23.39 30.39
C ASP A 489 -33.55 23.38 31.92
N ASN A 490 -33.34 22.27 32.61
CA ASN A 490 -33.91 22.10 33.96
C ASN A 490 -32.91 21.97 35.10
N ALA A 491 -31.63 22.02 34.91
CA ALA A 491 -30.69 21.92 36.03
C ALA A 491 -30.32 23.30 36.60
N PHE A 492 -30.13 24.33 35.76
CA PHE A 492 -29.62 25.63 36.16
C PHE A 492 -30.08 26.80 35.27
N GLY A 493 -31.34 26.79 34.82
CA GLY A 493 -31.91 27.96 34.14
C GLY A 493 -31.22 28.34 32.83
N ASN A 494 -31.39 27.51 31.81
CA ASN A 494 -31.36 27.89 30.37
C ASN A 494 -30.14 28.54 29.75
N LYS A 495 -28.93 28.39 30.25
CA LYS A 495 -27.91 29.32 29.78
C LYS A 495 -26.67 28.72 29.17
N TYR A 496 -26.58 27.41 29.13
CA TYR A 496 -25.46 26.72 28.54
C TYR A 496 -25.89 25.99 27.25
N LEU A 497 -26.04 26.75 26.20
CA LEU A 497 -25.99 26.21 24.87
C LEU A 497 -24.52 25.95 24.59
N VAL A 498 -24.17 24.69 24.56
CA VAL A 498 -22.82 24.28 24.28
C VAL A 498 -22.41 24.79 22.92
N ASN A 499 -21.25 25.38 22.88
CA ASN A 499 -20.66 25.89 21.69
C ASN A 499 -20.18 24.72 20.83
N PRO A 500 -20.55 24.60 19.55
CA PRO A 500 -20.10 23.51 18.67
C PRO A 500 -18.60 23.49 18.43
N TYR A 501 -17.87 24.52 18.80
CA TYR A 501 -16.41 24.59 18.67
C TYR A 501 -15.66 24.15 19.93
N PHE A 502 -16.36 23.82 21.00
CA PHE A 502 -15.74 23.23 22.18
C PHE A 502 -15.76 21.73 22.09
N TYR A 503 -14.71 21.16 21.53
CA TYR A 503 -14.49 19.73 21.46
C TYR A 503 -13.52 19.30 22.55
N THR A 504 -13.95 18.39 23.40
CA THR A 504 -13.09 17.82 24.42
C THR A 504 -12.91 16.34 24.13
N GLY A 505 -11.67 15.87 24.17
CA GLY A 505 -11.36 14.45 24.05
C GLY A 505 -11.75 13.65 25.31
N SER A 506 -11.41 12.39 25.32
CA SER A 506 -11.56 11.55 26.52
C SER A 506 -10.62 12.03 27.62
N GLY A 507 -11.14 12.36 28.80
CA GLY A 507 -10.29 12.76 29.92
C GLY A 507 -11.00 13.54 31.01
N GLN A 508 -10.21 14.16 31.87
CA GLN A 508 -10.70 14.97 32.98
C GLN A 508 -10.94 16.41 32.53
N ASP A 509 -12.21 16.84 32.52
CA ASP A 509 -12.60 18.17 32.08
C ASP A 509 -12.93 19.06 33.30
N TYR A 510 -12.33 20.23 33.28
CA TYR A 510 -12.68 21.30 34.24
C TYR A 510 -13.40 22.40 33.48
N PHE A 511 -14.50 22.88 34.01
CA PHE A 511 -15.21 23.99 33.42
C PHE A 511 -15.58 25.05 34.45
N MET A 512 -15.62 26.30 34.00
CA MET A 512 -16.12 27.41 34.75
C MET A 512 -17.09 28.22 33.88
N SER A 513 -18.17 28.61 34.43
CA SER A 513 -19.19 29.35 33.73
C SER A 513 -19.75 30.46 34.61
N PHE A 514 -19.84 31.65 34.08
CA PHE A 514 -20.40 32.83 34.74
C PHE A 514 -21.55 33.39 33.90
N ASN A 515 -22.57 33.86 34.58
CA ASN A 515 -23.66 34.60 33.97
C ASN A 515 -24.07 35.78 34.86
N GLY A 516 -24.10 36.94 34.26
CA GLY A 516 -24.55 38.20 34.86
C GLY A 516 -25.96 38.55 34.40
N ASN A 517 -26.93 38.33 35.26
CA ASN A 517 -28.32 38.79 35.13
C ASN A 517 -28.96 38.59 33.75
N ASP A 518 -28.73 37.44 33.12
CA ASP A 518 -29.20 37.09 31.78
C ASP A 518 -28.67 37.94 30.61
N THR A 519 -27.78 38.88 30.87
CA THR A 519 -27.34 39.87 29.88
C THR A 519 -25.99 39.52 29.27
N TYR A 520 -25.07 39.04 30.08
CA TYR A 520 -23.72 38.67 29.64
C TYR A 520 -23.22 37.48 30.45
N GLY A 521 -22.26 36.78 29.88
CA GLY A 521 -21.64 35.63 30.53
C GLY A 521 -20.35 35.22 29.82
N PHE A 522 -19.60 34.34 30.43
CA PHE A 522 -18.52 33.64 29.81
C PHE A 522 -18.50 32.18 30.20
N ASP A 523 -18.04 31.36 29.29
CA ASP A 523 -17.81 29.93 29.46
C ASP A 523 -16.36 29.63 29.18
N THR A 524 -15.75 28.81 30.00
CA THR A 524 -14.40 28.26 29.72
C THR A 524 -14.35 26.82 30.17
N PHE A 525 -13.54 26.05 29.47
CA PHE A 525 -13.19 24.70 29.89
C PHE A 525 -11.69 24.43 29.66
N ILE A 526 -11.16 23.46 30.39
CA ILE A 526 -9.80 22.93 30.24
C ILE A 526 -9.89 21.40 30.26
N ASN A 527 -9.34 20.73 29.27
CA ASN A 527 -9.16 19.29 29.28
C ASN A 527 -7.75 18.95 29.78
N GLY A 528 -7.68 18.29 30.93
CA GLY A 528 -6.40 17.98 31.58
C GLY A 528 -5.54 16.94 30.83
N ASN A 529 -6.15 16.10 30.00
CA ASN A 529 -5.42 15.04 29.27
C ASN A 529 -4.94 15.48 27.90
N THR A 530 -5.62 16.42 27.26
CA THR A 530 -5.32 16.87 25.89
C THR A 530 -4.81 18.31 25.83
N SER A 531 -4.75 18.99 26.96
CA SER A 531 -4.35 20.40 27.06
C SER A 531 -5.21 21.37 26.22
N ASP A 532 -6.44 20.97 25.90
CA ASP A 532 -7.37 21.82 25.16
C ASP A 532 -7.93 22.90 26.09
N LEU A 533 -8.05 24.12 25.57
CA LEU A 533 -8.60 25.28 26.29
C LEU A 533 -9.69 25.93 25.43
N GLY A 534 -10.87 26.06 25.96
CA GLY A 534 -11.96 26.79 25.32
C GLY A 534 -12.39 28.01 26.16
N LEU A 535 -12.66 29.10 25.45
CA LEU A 535 -13.17 30.35 26.06
C LEU A 535 -14.24 30.96 25.16
N ALA A 536 -15.39 31.29 25.70
CA ALA A 536 -16.46 31.99 24.99
C ALA A 536 -17.13 33.06 25.86
N PHE A 537 -17.45 34.18 25.23
CA PHE A 537 -18.23 35.25 25.80
C PHE A 537 -19.63 35.28 25.19
N ASN A 538 -20.63 35.39 26.02
CA ASN A 538 -22.03 35.44 25.64
C ASN A 538 -22.63 36.80 25.99
N PHE A 539 -23.38 37.37 25.06
CA PHE A 539 -24.10 38.62 25.28
C PHE A 539 -25.53 38.51 24.76
N ASN A 540 -26.52 38.88 25.57
CA ASN A 540 -27.94 38.89 25.20
C ASN A 540 -28.49 40.32 25.10
N PRO A 541 -28.54 40.90 23.89
CA PRO A 541 -29.01 42.28 23.71
C PRO A 541 -30.52 42.44 23.91
N LEU A 542 -31.28 41.35 23.92
CA LEU A 542 -32.76 41.39 24.10
C LEU A 542 -33.20 41.12 25.55
N SER A 543 -32.25 40.92 26.45
CA SER A 543 -32.56 40.78 27.87
C SER A 543 -33.10 42.11 28.40
N SER A 544 -34.42 42.19 28.61
CA SER A 544 -35.05 43.38 29.18
C SER A 544 -35.24 43.19 30.66
N THR A 545 -34.86 44.21 31.42
CA THR A 545 -35.05 44.31 32.84
C THR A 545 -36.51 44.61 33.25
N ASN A 546 -37.39 44.86 32.27
CA ASN A 546 -38.82 45.20 32.51
C ASN A 546 -39.75 44.09 31.99
N GLY A 547 -40.40 43.47 32.84
CA GLY A 547 -41.66 42.68 32.94
C GLY A 547 -42.34 42.03 31.73
N ASP A 548 -42.11 42.37 30.48
CA ASP A 548 -42.83 41.84 29.30
C ASP A 548 -42.04 40.76 28.53
N LYS A 549 -41.49 39.77 29.23
CA LYS A 549 -40.72 38.67 28.67
C LYS A 549 -41.50 37.71 27.73
N LYS A 550 -42.81 37.91 27.56
CA LYS A 550 -43.67 36.91 26.90
C LYS A 550 -43.55 36.85 25.39
N TYR A 551 -42.97 37.84 24.72
CA TYR A 551 -42.99 37.96 23.27
C TYR A 551 -41.63 38.21 22.58
N ALA A 552 -40.60 38.64 23.29
CA ALA A 552 -39.34 39.07 22.67
C ALA A 552 -38.40 37.93 22.25
N GLY A 553 -38.42 36.81 22.91
CA GLY A 553 -37.40 35.75 22.74
C GLY A 553 -36.05 36.16 23.34
N ASP A 554 -35.16 35.19 23.46
CA ASP A 554 -33.79 35.40 23.91
C ASP A 554 -32.86 35.29 22.68
N LEU A 555 -32.13 36.35 22.38
CA LEU A 555 -31.07 36.36 21.37
C LEU A 555 -29.72 36.42 22.07
N GLN A 556 -28.85 35.51 21.75
CA GLN A 556 -27.50 35.46 22.31
C GLN A 556 -26.47 35.57 21.19
N ILE A 557 -25.53 36.48 21.36
CA ILE A 557 -24.34 36.61 20.52
C ILE A 557 -23.19 35.92 21.26
N VAL A 558 -22.46 35.06 20.55
CA VAL A 558 -21.34 34.32 21.10
C VAL A 558 -20.08 34.69 20.35
N LEU A 559 -19.02 35.04 21.05
CA LEU A 559 -17.67 35.23 20.52
C LEU A 559 -16.76 34.30 21.31
N GLY A 560 -15.91 33.55 20.62
CA GLY A 560 -15.06 32.61 21.32
C GLY A 560 -13.82 32.21 20.58
N THR A 561 -12.93 31.56 21.29
CA THR A 561 -11.73 30.94 20.80
C THR A 561 -11.57 29.57 21.44
N ASN A 562 -11.03 28.62 20.68
CA ASN A 562 -10.70 27.29 21.14
C ASN A 562 -9.28 26.92 20.71
N TYR A 563 -8.47 26.47 21.66
CA TYR A 563 -7.12 25.94 21.42
C TYR A 563 -7.14 24.44 21.65
N GLU A 564 -6.64 23.69 20.66
CA GLU A 564 -6.52 22.25 20.74
C GLU A 564 -5.06 21.85 20.51
N GLN A 565 -4.58 20.87 21.28
CA GLN A 565 -3.23 20.35 21.15
C GLN A 565 -3.26 19.02 20.35
N ASN A 566 -2.41 18.91 19.35
CA ASN A 566 -2.30 17.74 18.45
C ASN A 566 -3.61 17.37 17.73
N LYS A 567 -4.52 18.31 17.59
CA LYS A 567 -5.82 18.17 16.90
C LYS A 567 -6.29 19.51 16.37
N PHE A 568 -7.31 19.45 15.52
CA PHE A 568 -8.09 20.62 15.12
C PHE A 568 -9.56 20.22 14.94
N LEU A 569 -10.46 20.97 15.53
CA LEU A 569 -11.91 20.73 15.47
C LEU A 569 -12.26 19.26 15.78
N ASN A 570 -11.62 18.70 16.78
CA ASN A 570 -11.69 17.29 17.20
C ASN A 570 -11.22 16.25 16.15
N SER A 571 -10.55 16.68 15.11
CA SER A 571 -9.84 15.79 14.19
C SER A 571 -8.44 15.55 14.75
N SER A 572 -7.95 14.32 14.69
CA SER A 572 -6.61 13.95 15.16
C SER A 572 -5.82 13.25 14.08
N SER A 573 -4.51 13.43 14.10
CA SER A 573 -3.61 12.83 13.13
C SER A 573 -2.33 12.36 13.80
N THR A 574 -1.71 11.33 13.24
CA THR A 574 -0.47 10.75 13.76
C THR A 574 0.52 10.50 12.64
N GLY A 575 1.78 10.42 13.02
CA GLY A 575 2.84 10.02 12.11
C GLY A 575 3.08 11.04 11.00
N VAL A 576 3.13 10.57 9.76
CA VAL A 576 3.40 11.41 8.58
C VAL A 576 2.23 12.34 8.22
N PHE A 577 1.05 12.09 8.73
CA PHE A 577 -0.12 12.96 8.57
C PHE A 577 -0.30 13.93 9.74
N SER A 578 0.65 14.00 10.66
CA SER A 578 0.56 14.91 11.82
C SER A 578 0.33 16.34 11.35
N THR A 579 -0.67 17.00 11.95
CA THR A 579 -0.78 18.46 11.92
C THR A 579 0.18 19.07 12.95
N GLY A 580 0.37 20.37 12.95
CA GLY A 580 1.20 21.04 13.95
C GLY A 580 0.68 20.83 15.39
N ASP A 581 1.53 21.13 16.36
CA ASP A 581 1.28 20.86 17.77
C ASP A 581 0.03 21.56 18.32
N MET A 582 -0.40 22.62 17.66
CA MET A 582 -1.54 23.43 18.11
C MET A 582 -2.46 23.84 16.97
N SER A 583 -3.73 23.93 17.26
CA SER A 583 -4.71 24.65 16.44
C SER A 583 -5.45 25.69 17.26
N ASN A 584 -5.88 26.75 16.58
CA ASN A 584 -6.68 27.82 17.17
C ASN A 584 -7.89 28.13 16.31
N THR A 585 -9.07 27.92 16.87
CA THR A 585 -10.35 28.25 16.24
C THR A 585 -10.94 29.50 16.87
N ASN A 586 -11.08 30.56 16.09
CA ASN A 586 -11.86 31.74 16.48
C ASN A 586 -13.25 31.64 15.86
N PHE A 587 -14.29 31.88 16.63
CA PHE A 587 -15.66 31.71 16.14
C PHE A 587 -16.60 32.80 16.66
N THR A 588 -17.68 33.01 15.92
CA THR A 588 -18.81 33.83 16.29
C THR A 588 -20.10 33.06 16.05
N GLY A 589 -21.11 33.35 16.84
CA GLY A 589 -22.39 32.69 16.69
C GLY A 589 -23.57 33.52 17.20
N LEU A 590 -24.72 33.16 16.66
CA LEU A 590 -26.03 33.66 17.12
C LEU A 590 -26.86 32.49 17.60
N LYS A 591 -27.49 32.63 18.75
CA LYS A 591 -28.46 31.70 19.29
C LYS A 591 -29.76 32.43 19.57
N TYR A 592 -30.88 31.86 19.18
CA TYR A 592 -32.19 32.41 19.39
C TYR A 592 -33.14 31.38 19.97
N LYS A 593 -33.84 31.77 21.04
CA LYS A 593 -34.86 30.95 21.68
C LYS A 593 -36.13 31.77 21.89
N LYS A 594 -37.28 31.20 21.51
CA LYS A 594 -38.58 31.83 21.68
C LYS A 594 -39.66 30.84 22.10
N ASN A 595 -40.36 31.11 23.17
CA ASN A 595 -41.57 30.38 23.50
C ASN A 595 -42.70 30.81 22.55
N ILE A 596 -43.21 29.87 21.74
CA ILE A 596 -44.29 30.09 20.79
C ILE A 596 -45.64 29.99 21.51
N THR A 597 -45.78 28.97 22.33
CA THR A 597 -46.95 28.73 23.18
C THR A 597 -46.50 28.16 24.53
N ASP A 598 -47.45 27.99 25.47
CA ASP A 598 -47.14 27.29 26.71
C ASP A 598 -46.66 25.86 26.43
N GLY A 599 -45.42 25.62 26.77
CA GLY A 599 -44.74 24.34 26.56
C GLY A 599 -44.20 24.07 25.14
N LEU A 600 -44.29 25.00 24.18
CA LEU A 600 -43.64 24.88 22.86
C LEU A 600 -42.64 26.02 22.67
N THR A 601 -41.39 25.66 22.46
CA THR A 601 -40.27 26.58 22.30
C THR A 601 -39.59 26.37 20.96
N PHE A 602 -39.39 27.43 20.20
CA PHE A 602 -38.51 27.45 19.03
C PHE A 602 -37.09 27.78 19.48
N VAL A 603 -36.12 27.09 18.87
CA VAL A 603 -34.70 27.34 19.07
C VAL A 603 -33.98 27.32 17.73
N GLY A 604 -33.01 28.20 17.57
CA GLY A 604 -32.14 28.26 16.40
C GLY A 604 -30.75 28.72 16.80
N SER A 605 -29.75 28.20 16.15
CA SER A 605 -28.39 28.69 16.31
C SER A 605 -27.63 28.64 14.98
N GLY A 606 -26.72 29.57 14.79
CA GLY A 606 -25.78 29.57 13.67
C GLY A 606 -24.43 30.06 14.15
N PHE A 607 -23.38 29.37 13.72
CA PHE A 607 -22.00 29.69 14.06
C PHE A 607 -21.15 29.73 12.81
N ALA A 608 -20.15 30.60 12.81
CA ALA A 608 -19.06 30.62 11.84
C ALA A 608 -17.73 30.63 12.58
N GLY A 609 -16.79 29.87 12.13
CA GLY A 609 -15.48 29.73 12.73
C GLY A 609 -14.36 29.75 11.69
N TYR A 610 -13.21 30.18 12.15
CA TYR A 610 -11.98 30.26 11.38
C TYR A 610 -10.86 29.61 12.17
N THR A 611 -10.35 28.49 11.65
CA THR A 611 -9.37 27.66 12.34
C THR A 611 -8.01 27.78 11.68
N TYR A 612 -7.02 28.19 12.46
CA TYR A 612 -5.61 28.05 12.13
C TYR A 612 -5.07 26.73 12.63
N ILE A 613 -4.30 26.07 11.82
CA ILE A 613 -3.59 24.84 12.17
C ILE A 613 -2.11 25.12 12.01
N ASP A 614 -1.32 24.87 13.04
CA ASP A 614 0.13 24.99 12.97
C ASP A 614 0.71 23.96 12.03
N LYS A 615 1.84 24.32 11.40
CA LYS A 615 2.58 23.42 10.51
C LYS A 615 3.35 22.41 11.33
N ALA A 616 3.16 21.13 11.05
CA ALA A 616 4.05 20.10 11.57
C ALA A 616 5.37 20.10 10.78
N LYS A 617 6.46 19.91 11.49
CA LYS A 617 7.75 19.61 10.86
C LYS A 617 7.71 18.14 10.42
N ASN A 618 8.17 17.88 9.20
CA ASN A 618 8.29 16.52 8.69
C ASN A 618 6.93 15.76 8.55
N SER A 619 5.93 16.43 8.01
CA SER A 619 4.62 15.87 7.70
C SER A 619 4.29 16.02 6.22
N TYR A 620 3.47 15.10 5.71
CA TYR A 620 2.86 15.22 4.40
C TYR A 620 1.91 16.42 4.32
N ILE A 621 1.36 16.83 5.48
CA ILE A 621 0.57 18.06 5.60
C ILE A 621 1.55 19.22 5.87
N SER A 622 2.22 19.67 4.82
CA SER A 622 3.26 20.71 4.89
C SER A 622 2.70 22.11 4.99
N ASP A 623 1.48 22.33 4.52
CA ASP A 623 0.79 23.61 4.58
C ASP A 623 -0.73 23.41 4.71
N SER A 624 -1.38 24.27 5.46
CA SER A 624 -2.83 24.30 5.57
C SER A 624 -3.32 25.73 5.38
N THR A 625 -4.26 25.92 4.47
CA THR A 625 -5.03 27.15 4.45
C THR A 625 -5.95 27.16 5.67
N PRO A 626 -6.20 28.31 6.29
CA PRO A 626 -7.14 28.39 7.38
C PRO A 626 -8.51 27.85 7.00
N LEU A 627 -9.10 27.03 7.86
CA LEU A 627 -10.40 26.40 7.63
C LEU A 627 -11.53 27.35 8.02
N LEU A 628 -12.42 27.62 7.08
CA LEU A 628 -13.69 28.28 7.36
C LEU A 628 -14.75 27.21 7.63
N THR A 629 -15.40 27.30 8.77
CA THR A 629 -16.45 26.37 9.18
C THR A 629 -17.72 27.11 9.55
N SER A 630 -18.85 26.49 9.29
CA SER A 630 -20.14 26.99 9.75
C SER A 630 -21.03 25.84 10.24
N SER A 631 -21.86 26.13 11.20
CA SER A 631 -22.90 25.22 11.65
C SER A 631 -24.20 25.97 11.91
N PHE A 632 -25.31 25.31 11.67
CA PHE A 632 -26.62 25.85 12.06
C PHE A 632 -27.51 24.74 12.61
N THR A 633 -28.37 25.11 13.51
CA THR A 633 -29.35 24.21 14.11
C THR A 633 -30.69 24.92 14.24
N VAL A 634 -31.76 24.21 13.93
CA VAL A 634 -33.14 24.67 14.11
C VAL A 634 -33.93 23.55 14.76
N GLY A 635 -34.71 23.88 15.77
CA GLY A 635 -35.51 22.88 16.47
C GLY A 635 -36.75 23.45 17.15
N LEU A 636 -37.67 22.55 17.45
CA LEU A 636 -38.85 22.80 18.29
C LEU A 636 -38.80 21.89 19.51
N ALA A 637 -38.81 22.45 20.67
CA ALA A 637 -38.89 21.72 21.94
C ALA A 637 -40.28 21.85 22.54
N LYS A 638 -40.92 20.73 22.92
CA LYS A 638 -42.20 20.70 23.60
C LYS A 638 -42.05 20.11 24.99
N SER A 639 -42.23 20.94 26.00
CA SER A 639 -42.31 20.49 27.38
C SER A 639 -43.69 19.89 27.70
N LYS A 640 -43.75 18.95 28.64
CA LYS A 640 -44.99 18.30 29.12
C LYS A 640 -45.66 17.41 28.04
N PHE A 641 -44.87 16.73 27.17
CA PHE A 641 -45.41 15.91 26.10
C PHE A 641 -46.05 14.61 26.62
N ILE A 642 -45.45 13.97 27.62
CA ILE A 642 -45.92 12.70 28.20
C ILE A 642 -46.31 12.84 29.67
N LYS A 643 -45.53 13.59 30.45
CA LYS A 643 -45.80 13.90 31.87
C LYS A 643 -45.38 15.33 32.16
N GLU A 644 -46.00 15.94 33.20
CA GLU A 644 -45.49 17.22 33.71
C GLU A 644 -43.99 17.12 34.00
N ASN A 645 -43.20 18.00 33.43
CA ASN A 645 -41.74 18.10 33.53
C ASN A 645 -40.90 17.18 32.60
N GLN A 646 -41.44 16.61 31.53
CA GLN A 646 -40.66 16.01 30.44
C GLN A 646 -40.70 16.91 29.19
N THR A 647 -39.55 17.16 28.61
CA THR A 647 -39.35 17.85 27.32
C THR A 647 -39.01 16.86 26.22
#